data_576dd9961554df3bc47974ead71c5bc0
#
_entry.id   576dd9961554df3bc47974ead71c5bc0
#
_cell.length_a   1.000
_cell.length_b   1.000
_cell.length_c   1.000
_cell.angle_alpha   90.00
_cell.angle_beta   90.00
_cell.angle_gamma   90.00
#
_symmetry.space_group_name_H-M   'P 1'
#
loop_
_entity.id
_entity.type
_entity.pdbx_description
1 polymer ?
#
loop_
_entity_poly.entity_id
_entity_poly.type
_entity_poly.pdbx_seq_one_letter_code
_entity_poly.pdbx_strand_id
1 'polypeptide(L)'
;MVVQTNRPFGRVVAIGATAAMACASLVAAPIMAQAQSNAQVSAKKDVQVIAFQQTWNTIAKECTETYGPEGVGYVEVSPPQESIQGTQWWTSYQPVSYKLDSKLGTEAEFASMIKQCSAAGVNVIADVVLNQTTGSDVAKGEQAGVAGSKYNGSTGDYPGFATKQYPDGITAADFHSCDKNISNYTNQQEVQECRLSSMWDFNSENEKVQDIQSDYLVKLWNLGVRGFRMDAVKHIHTDSMKAIKEKFSKKIGQNANDIYWIQEVIGNSSEAAGIQPGNYVQNGTVTEFGFKSEMNQYFKDKVAKLKGLNERLSKDLASKDANVFVTNWDTARNQGALTYKDGAKYQLANAFMLAYDYGTPRLLSDYKWDDGHNDDGAPGATVASVPDVDMNKECSTNNSAWNCEQRWTSTRGMIAFHNYVGDAEVTDWQDDGGDNIAFSRDDHGFIAINNGKKEKDVTYTTSLADGEYCDVYATMDCSKTVTVKGGKVETKVPARSAIALYAGATKASHPAASTATDPSDPDVSKIDDEVTATDKTITIYYKPADSTWKTPKVHYGLGDDWNQPEADMTLDEQGYYRATIDTKGKKIDFVFHDADTDQWENPEVEATTMPTPVSSRSVWPARSCPSAIPSPSGRRPVS
;
A
#
# COMPACT_ATOMS: atom_id res chain seq x y z
N MET A 1 -52.99 44.85 -9.27
CA MET A 1 -54.23 44.38 -9.92
C MET A 1 -54.18 42.85 -9.78
N VAL A 2 -54.63 42.34 -8.75
CA VAL A 2 -55.83 41.62 -8.28
C VAL A 2 -56.58 40.97 -9.44
N VAL A 3 -56.70 39.64 -9.44
CA VAL A 3 -57.93 38.88 -9.31
C VAL A 3 -57.64 37.38 -9.17
N GLN A 4 -58.18 36.80 -8.08
CA GLN A 4 -58.41 35.37 -7.78
C GLN A 4 -59.55 34.84 -8.64
N THR A 5 -59.69 33.51 -8.74
CA THR A 5 -60.90 32.69 -8.47
C THR A 5 -60.60 31.21 -8.76
N ASN A 6 -60.64 30.30 -7.79
CA ASN A 6 -61.74 29.47 -7.28
C ASN A 6 -61.97 28.16 -7.99
N ARG A 7 -61.99 27.13 -7.12
CA ARG A 7 -62.37 25.69 -7.27
C ARG A 7 -63.81 25.46 -7.76
N PRO A 8 -64.28 24.22 -8.09
CA PRO A 8 -64.71 23.33 -7.01
C PRO A 8 -64.60 21.80 -7.23
N PHE A 9 -64.71 21.11 -6.13
CA PHE A 9 -65.09 19.76 -5.75
C PHE A 9 -65.98 18.91 -6.68
N GLY A 10 -65.78 17.56 -6.67
CA GLY A 10 -66.70 16.54 -7.06
C GLY A 10 -66.46 15.24 -6.27
N ARG A 11 -67.42 14.92 -5.36
CA ARG A 11 -67.62 13.63 -4.67
C ARG A 11 -68.51 12.73 -5.47
N VAL A 12 -68.24 11.40 -5.45
CA VAL A 12 -69.26 10.32 -5.55
C VAL A 12 -68.63 9.06 -4.97
N VAL A 13 -69.02 8.57 -3.79
CA VAL A 13 -70.12 7.70 -3.32
C VAL A 13 -69.87 6.19 -3.63
N ALA A 14 -69.79 5.45 -2.53
CA ALA A 14 -69.66 4.00 -2.41
C ALA A 14 -70.93 3.23 -2.72
N ILE A 15 -70.83 1.97 -3.11
CA ILE A 15 -71.88 0.94 -2.89
C ILE A 15 -71.17 -0.35 -2.44
N GLY A 16 -71.62 -0.88 -1.30
CA GLY A 16 -71.18 -2.12 -0.71
C GLY A 16 -72.01 -3.34 -1.22
N ALA A 17 -71.47 -4.51 -0.98
CA ALA A 17 -72.23 -5.75 -0.93
C ALA A 17 -71.63 -6.65 0.16
N THR A 18 -72.41 -6.92 1.16
CA THR A 18 -72.24 -7.88 2.25
C THR A 18 -72.61 -9.31 1.78
N ALA A 19 -71.79 -10.30 2.22
CA ALA A 19 -72.30 -11.67 2.40
C ALA A 19 -71.47 -12.36 3.53
N ALA A 20 -72.24 -13.11 4.35
CA ALA A 20 -71.97 -13.52 5.70
C ALA A 20 -71.28 -14.88 5.88
N MET A 21 -70.57 -14.99 7.01
CA MET A 21 -70.37 -16.10 7.96
C MET A 21 -70.11 -17.54 7.50
N ALA A 22 -68.98 -18.07 7.99
CA ALA A 22 -68.99 -19.33 8.76
C ALA A 22 -67.76 -19.35 9.72
N CYS A 23 -68.08 -19.52 11.01
CA CYS A 23 -67.10 -19.69 12.09
C CYS A 23 -66.39 -21.04 12.02
N ALA A 24 -65.08 -21.06 12.13
CA ALA A 24 -64.33 -22.18 12.67
C ALA A 24 -63.18 -21.62 13.53
N SER A 25 -63.34 -21.77 14.83
CA SER A 25 -62.37 -21.44 15.85
C SER A 25 -61.19 -22.44 15.81
N LEU A 26 -60.05 -22.00 15.35
CA LEU A 26 -58.75 -22.66 15.58
C LEU A 26 -57.90 -21.68 16.39
N VAL A 27 -57.54 -22.12 17.60
CA VAL A 27 -56.59 -21.45 18.47
C VAL A 27 -55.21 -21.50 17.79
N ALA A 28 -54.79 -20.40 17.23
CA ALA A 28 -53.44 -20.21 16.76
C ALA A 28 -52.68 -19.36 17.78
N ALA A 29 -51.65 -19.96 18.39
CA ALA A 29 -50.67 -19.23 19.16
C ALA A 29 -50.02 -18.13 18.31
N PRO A 30 -49.73 -16.95 18.85
CA PRO A 30 -49.02 -15.93 18.09
C PRO A 30 -47.59 -16.39 17.82
N ILE A 31 -47.30 -16.78 16.60
CA ILE A 31 -45.94 -16.78 16.08
C ILE A 31 -45.54 -15.31 16.00
N MET A 32 -44.74 -14.85 16.94
CA MET A 32 -44.04 -13.59 16.81
C MET A 32 -43.10 -13.75 15.60
N ALA A 33 -43.58 -13.34 14.44
CA ALA A 33 -42.67 -13.03 13.34
C ALA A 33 -41.87 -11.82 13.79
N GLN A 34 -40.66 -12.07 14.27
CA GLN A 34 -39.64 -11.04 14.35
C GLN A 34 -39.48 -10.51 12.92
N ALA A 35 -40.01 -9.33 12.68
CA ALA A 35 -39.68 -8.55 11.52
C ALA A 35 -38.18 -8.24 11.67
N GLN A 36 -37.33 -9.06 11.01
CA GLN A 36 -35.95 -8.64 10.72
C GLN A 36 -36.09 -7.34 9.94
N SER A 37 -35.71 -6.24 10.58
CA SER A 37 -35.45 -5.01 9.90
C SER A 37 -34.24 -5.30 8.98
N ASN A 38 -34.51 -5.65 7.72
CA ASN A 38 -33.53 -5.53 6.67
C ASN A 38 -33.22 -4.02 6.55
N ALA A 39 -32.42 -3.49 7.45
CA ALA A 39 -31.68 -2.28 7.19
C ALA A 39 -30.80 -2.64 5.99
N GLN A 40 -31.15 -2.11 4.84
CA GLN A 40 -30.38 -2.28 3.62
C GLN A 40 -29.06 -1.58 3.87
N VAL A 41 -28.02 -2.38 4.24
CA VAL A 41 -26.67 -1.87 4.42
C VAL A 41 -26.27 -1.26 3.10
N SER A 42 -25.95 0.01 3.10
CA SER A 42 -25.40 0.69 1.94
C SER A 42 -24.06 0.06 1.63
N ALA A 43 -23.98 -0.73 0.57
CA ALA A 43 -22.74 -1.34 0.14
C ALA A 43 -21.71 -0.23 -0.09
N LYS A 44 -20.61 -0.26 0.65
CA LYS A 44 -19.51 0.71 0.54
C LYS A 44 -18.53 0.19 -0.50
N LYS A 45 -18.33 0.93 -1.58
CA LYS A 45 -17.33 0.59 -2.61
C LYS A 45 -16.21 1.62 -2.56
N ASP A 46 -15.32 1.51 -1.59
CA ASP A 46 -14.22 2.45 -1.41
C ASP A 46 -12.83 1.79 -1.35
N VAL A 47 -12.77 0.46 -1.49
CA VAL A 47 -11.48 -0.23 -1.62
C VAL A 47 -10.75 0.29 -2.86
N GLN A 48 -9.49 0.65 -2.66
CA GLN A 48 -8.60 1.14 -3.71
C GLN A 48 -7.56 0.06 -4.03
N VAL A 49 -7.28 -0.13 -5.31
CA VAL A 49 -6.14 -0.95 -5.76
C VAL A 49 -5.12 -0.04 -6.42
N ILE A 50 -3.90 -0.03 -5.92
CA ILE A 50 -2.76 0.67 -6.50
C ILE A 50 -2.19 -0.23 -7.59
N ALA A 51 -2.43 0.12 -8.87
CA ALA A 51 -1.90 -0.60 -10.03
C ALA A 51 -0.50 -0.09 -10.38
N PHE A 52 0.50 -0.47 -9.55
CA PHE A 52 1.83 0.12 -9.62
C PHE A 52 2.57 -0.26 -10.90
N GLN A 53 2.98 0.77 -11.68
CA GLN A 53 3.74 0.63 -12.93
C GLN A 53 3.10 -0.31 -13.98
N GLN A 54 1.77 -0.47 -13.95
CA GLN A 54 1.01 -1.18 -14.97
C GLN A 54 0.63 -0.23 -16.12
N THR A 55 0.63 -0.74 -17.36
CA THR A 55 0.22 0.03 -18.53
C THR A 55 -1.29 0.27 -18.55
N TRP A 56 -1.72 1.28 -19.29
CA TRP A 56 -3.13 1.64 -19.41
C TRP A 56 -3.97 0.50 -19.98
N ASN A 57 -3.44 -0.24 -20.94
CA ASN A 57 -4.12 -1.39 -21.51
C ASN A 57 -4.26 -2.55 -20.52
N THR A 58 -3.21 -2.80 -19.73
CA THR A 58 -3.26 -3.81 -18.65
C THR A 58 -4.33 -3.45 -17.62
N ILE A 59 -4.34 -2.20 -17.13
CA ILE A 59 -5.32 -1.72 -16.14
C ILE A 59 -6.74 -1.76 -16.70
N ALA A 60 -6.95 -1.37 -17.98
CA ALA A 60 -8.27 -1.44 -18.62
C ALA A 60 -8.85 -2.86 -18.58
N LYS A 61 -8.00 -3.86 -18.85
CA LYS A 61 -8.39 -5.28 -18.78
C LYS A 61 -8.69 -5.70 -17.35
N GLU A 62 -7.83 -5.34 -16.38
CA GLU A 62 -8.07 -5.61 -14.96
C GLU A 62 -9.36 -4.97 -14.44
N CYS A 63 -9.69 -3.75 -14.86
CA CYS A 63 -10.95 -3.11 -14.49
C CYS A 63 -12.17 -3.92 -14.94
N THR A 64 -12.14 -4.47 -16.15
CA THR A 64 -13.27 -5.20 -16.73
C THR A 64 -13.38 -6.65 -16.26
N GLU A 65 -12.23 -7.31 -16.04
CA GLU A 65 -12.17 -8.74 -15.76
C GLU A 65 -12.02 -9.05 -14.26
N THR A 66 -11.47 -8.13 -13.48
CA THR A 66 -11.15 -8.34 -12.05
C THR A 66 -11.78 -7.27 -11.15
N TYR A 67 -11.35 -6.00 -11.25
CA TYR A 67 -11.72 -4.97 -10.26
C TYR A 67 -13.22 -4.70 -10.22
N GLY A 68 -13.87 -4.55 -11.39
CA GLY A 68 -15.33 -4.33 -11.47
C GLY A 68 -16.14 -5.49 -10.89
N PRO A 69 -15.91 -6.75 -11.36
CA PRO A 69 -16.56 -7.94 -10.82
C PRO A 69 -16.34 -8.14 -9.31
N GLU A 70 -15.15 -7.85 -8.79
CA GLU A 70 -14.82 -7.98 -7.36
C GLU A 70 -15.37 -6.83 -6.49
N GLY A 71 -15.89 -5.78 -7.10
CA GLY A 71 -16.46 -4.65 -6.37
C GLY A 71 -15.42 -3.66 -5.83
N VAL A 72 -14.24 -3.59 -6.44
CA VAL A 72 -13.25 -2.52 -6.20
C VAL A 72 -13.86 -1.18 -6.59
N GLY A 73 -13.74 -0.19 -5.71
CA GLY A 73 -14.29 1.15 -5.95
C GLY A 73 -13.38 2.04 -6.78
N TYR A 74 -12.08 1.91 -6.58
CA TYR A 74 -11.08 2.76 -7.23
C TYR A 74 -9.84 1.98 -7.66
N VAL A 75 -9.28 2.36 -8.80
CA VAL A 75 -7.91 1.99 -9.19
C VAL A 75 -7.04 3.25 -9.17
N GLU A 76 -5.96 3.22 -8.40
CA GLU A 76 -4.92 4.24 -8.41
C GLU A 76 -3.85 3.86 -9.43
N VAL A 77 -3.58 4.76 -10.36
CA VAL A 77 -2.61 4.54 -11.44
C VAL A 77 -1.35 5.34 -11.18
N SER A 78 -0.18 4.78 -11.49
CA SER A 78 1.10 5.49 -11.42
C SER A 78 1.08 6.75 -12.30
N PRO A 79 1.98 7.74 -12.05
CA PRO A 79 1.90 9.07 -12.66
C PRO A 79 1.74 9.04 -14.19
N PRO A 80 0.64 9.64 -14.73
CA PRO A 80 0.36 9.61 -16.17
C PRO A 80 1.10 10.66 -16.98
N GLN A 81 1.76 11.63 -16.34
CA GLN A 81 2.47 12.69 -17.03
C GLN A 81 3.80 12.20 -17.62
N GLU A 82 4.27 12.93 -18.65
CA GLU A 82 5.59 12.73 -19.24
C GLU A 82 6.70 12.92 -18.22
N SER A 83 7.62 11.97 -18.15
CA SER A 83 8.75 11.94 -17.23
C SER A 83 10.09 11.81 -17.97
N ILE A 84 11.18 11.84 -17.21
CA ILE A 84 12.51 11.46 -17.73
C ILE A 84 12.51 10.04 -18.26
N GLN A 85 13.46 9.73 -19.14
CA GLN A 85 13.74 8.37 -19.61
C GLN A 85 14.52 7.60 -18.55
N GLY A 86 14.28 6.31 -18.43
CA GLY A 86 14.98 5.39 -17.53
C GLY A 86 14.16 4.12 -17.26
N THR A 87 14.84 3.03 -16.99
CA THR A 87 14.18 1.74 -16.70
C THR A 87 13.59 1.68 -15.30
N GLN A 88 14.13 2.47 -14.37
CA GLN A 88 13.74 2.49 -12.96
C GLN A 88 12.30 3.01 -12.79
N TRP A 89 11.58 2.47 -11.79
CA TRP A 89 10.20 2.89 -11.50
C TRP A 89 10.11 4.36 -11.06
N TRP A 90 11.06 4.85 -10.26
CA TRP A 90 11.07 6.21 -9.73
C TRP A 90 11.22 7.29 -10.81
N THR A 91 11.65 6.94 -12.03
CA THR A 91 11.71 7.91 -13.14
C THR A 91 10.34 8.47 -13.50
N SER A 92 9.23 7.76 -13.23
CA SER A 92 7.86 8.25 -13.38
C SER A 92 7.53 9.43 -12.45
N TYR A 93 8.29 9.61 -11.36
CA TYR A 93 8.13 10.69 -10.38
C TYR A 93 9.02 11.91 -10.66
N GLN A 94 9.66 11.96 -11.84
CA GLN A 94 10.44 13.10 -12.30
C GLN A 94 9.82 13.68 -13.60
N PRO A 95 8.75 14.48 -13.48
CA PRO A 95 8.04 15.03 -14.64
C PRO A 95 8.88 16.07 -15.39
N VAL A 96 8.74 16.09 -16.72
CA VAL A 96 9.34 17.08 -17.62
C VAL A 96 8.29 17.86 -18.39
N SER A 97 7.04 17.43 -18.34
CA SER A 97 5.85 18.11 -18.86
C SER A 97 4.57 17.49 -18.26
N TYR A 98 3.43 18.15 -18.48
CA TYR A 98 2.10 17.58 -18.18
C TYR A 98 1.39 17.05 -19.44
N LYS A 99 2.14 16.58 -20.44
CA LYS A 99 1.62 15.70 -21.48
C LYS A 99 1.28 14.35 -20.85
N LEU A 100 0.28 13.66 -21.40
CA LEU A 100 -0.18 12.36 -20.87
C LEU A 100 0.37 11.15 -21.66
N ASP A 101 1.39 11.37 -22.48
CA ASP A 101 2.19 10.29 -23.04
C ASP A 101 3.32 9.96 -22.06
N SER A 102 3.27 8.78 -21.46
CA SER A 102 4.21 8.33 -20.43
C SER A 102 4.82 6.98 -20.79
N LYS A 103 5.65 6.41 -19.93
CA LYS A 103 6.16 5.04 -20.10
C LYS A 103 5.04 3.99 -20.06
N LEU A 104 3.89 4.32 -19.48
CA LEU A 104 2.76 3.41 -19.25
C LEU A 104 1.75 3.41 -20.41
N GLY A 105 1.94 4.27 -21.40
CA GLY A 105 1.12 4.37 -22.61
C GLY A 105 0.83 5.81 -23.02
N THR A 106 0.09 5.95 -24.12
CA THR A 106 -0.30 7.22 -24.72
C THR A 106 -1.52 7.83 -24.02
N GLU A 107 -1.77 9.14 -24.26
CA GLU A 107 -2.98 9.83 -23.78
C GLU A 107 -4.26 9.15 -24.30
N ALA A 108 -4.25 8.61 -25.53
CA ALA A 108 -5.40 7.92 -26.10
C ALA A 108 -5.69 6.59 -25.38
N GLU A 109 -4.65 5.83 -25.02
CA GLU A 109 -4.79 4.60 -24.23
C GLU A 109 -5.23 4.91 -22.79
N PHE A 110 -4.69 5.98 -22.18
CA PHE A 110 -5.13 6.46 -20.88
C PHE A 110 -6.62 6.81 -20.85
N ALA A 111 -7.10 7.57 -21.85
CA ALA A 111 -8.52 7.90 -22.00
C ALA A 111 -9.39 6.65 -22.21
N SER A 112 -8.89 5.68 -22.99
CA SER A 112 -9.57 4.39 -23.22
C SER A 112 -9.67 3.58 -21.93
N MET A 113 -8.60 3.49 -21.15
CA MET A 113 -8.56 2.83 -19.84
C MET A 113 -9.58 3.44 -18.88
N ILE A 114 -9.61 4.76 -18.71
CA ILE A 114 -10.57 5.45 -17.85
C ILE A 114 -12.01 5.11 -18.24
N LYS A 115 -12.31 5.13 -19.54
CA LYS A 115 -13.64 4.80 -20.03
C LYS A 115 -14.04 3.34 -19.71
N GLN A 116 -13.11 2.40 -19.88
CA GLN A 116 -13.36 0.98 -19.60
C GLN A 116 -13.53 0.74 -18.09
N CYS A 117 -12.67 1.31 -17.25
CA CYS A 117 -12.79 1.23 -15.78
C CYS A 117 -14.13 1.82 -15.30
N SER A 118 -14.49 3.00 -15.79
CA SER A 118 -15.77 3.64 -15.45
C SER A 118 -16.98 2.79 -15.86
N ALA A 119 -16.93 2.15 -17.05
CA ALA A 119 -17.98 1.25 -17.51
C ALA A 119 -18.10 -0.02 -16.63
N ALA A 120 -17.00 -0.47 -16.05
CA ALA A 120 -16.95 -1.57 -15.07
C ALA A 120 -17.33 -1.13 -13.64
N GLY A 121 -17.66 0.14 -13.42
CA GLY A 121 -18.00 0.69 -12.09
C GLY A 121 -16.78 0.96 -11.20
N VAL A 122 -15.60 1.09 -11.78
CA VAL A 122 -14.33 1.41 -11.09
C VAL A 122 -13.90 2.83 -11.44
N ASN A 123 -13.71 3.67 -10.43
CA ASN A 123 -13.21 5.02 -10.61
C ASN A 123 -11.68 5.04 -10.70
N VAL A 124 -11.12 5.96 -11.48
CA VAL A 124 -9.67 6.12 -11.62
C VAL A 124 -9.19 7.25 -10.70
N ILE A 125 -8.19 6.95 -9.88
CA ILE A 125 -7.37 7.90 -9.14
C ILE A 125 -6.06 8.05 -9.90
N ALA A 126 -5.69 9.27 -10.27
CA ALA A 126 -4.39 9.53 -10.86
C ALA A 126 -3.37 9.95 -9.78
N ASP A 127 -2.22 9.31 -9.77
CA ASP A 127 -1.06 9.78 -9.01
C ASP A 127 -0.47 11.01 -9.72
N VAL A 128 -0.38 12.14 -9.03
CA VAL A 128 0.04 13.41 -9.62
C VAL A 128 1.22 14.00 -8.86
N VAL A 129 2.26 14.38 -9.61
CA VAL A 129 3.50 14.94 -9.08
C VAL A 129 3.48 16.44 -9.28
N LEU A 130 3.29 17.18 -8.18
CA LEU A 130 3.20 18.65 -8.19
C LEU A 130 4.33 19.32 -7.39
N ASN A 131 5.12 18.56 -6.62
CA ASN A 131 6.19 19.12 -5.81
C ASN A 131 7.45 19.43 -6.62
N GLN A 132 7.83 18.56 -7.53
CA GLN A 132 9.14 18.57 -8.17
C GLN A 132 9.11 18.31 -9.67
N THR A 133 10.26 18.57 -10.30
CA THR A 133 10.60 18.10 -11.63
C THR A 133 11.75 17.09 -11.55
N THR A 134 12.85 17.26 -12.27
CA THR A 134 13.93 16.28 -12.36
C THR A 134 15.06 16.56 -11.38
N GLY A 135 15.79 15.51 -10.99
CA GLY A 135 17.01 15.65 -10.22
C GLY A 135 18.12 16.33 -11.06
N SER A 136 18.82 17.30 -10.46
CA SER A 136 19.94 17.99 -11.09
C SER A 136 21.18 17.10 -11.27
N ASP A 137 21.22 15.97 -10.58
CA ASP A 137 22.30 14.95 -10.64
C ASP A 137 22.10 13.96 -11.79
N VAL A 138 20.86 13.63 -12.14
CA VAL A 138 20.52 12.68 -13.22
C VAL A 138 20.24 13.35 -14.57
N ALA A 139 19.81 14.60 -14.59
CA ALA A 139 19.38 15.33 -15.78
C ALA A 139 20.38 16.43 -16.17
N LYS A 140 21.60 16.07 -16.57
CA LYS A 140 22.65 17.02 -16.96
C LYS A 140 22.54 17.42 -18.43
N GLY A 141 22.52 18.74 -18.68
CA GLY A 141 22.41 19.30 -20.03
C GLY A 141 21.01 19.19 -20.64
N GLU A 142 20.89 19.46 -21.94
CA GLU A 142 19.62 19.31 -22.68
C GLU A 142 19.34 17.82 -22.93
N GLN A 143 18.14 17.39 -22.56
CA GLN A 143 17.65 16.02 -22.70
C GLN A 143 16.22 16.04 -23.25
N ALA A 144 15.65 14.86 -23.49
CA ALA A 144 14.27 14.69 -23.89
C ALA A 144 13.57 13.70 -22.96
N GLY A 145 12.34 14.01 -22.58
CA GLY A 145 11.45 13.10 -21.87
C GLY A 145 10.98 11.94 -22.74
N VAL A 146 10.17 11.06 -22.14
CA VAL A 146 9.65 9.86 -22.82
C VAL A 146 8.75 10.18 -24.02
N ALA A 147 8.07 11.34 -24.03
CA ALA A 147 7.25 11.85 -25.13
C ALA A 147 7.97 12.93 -25.97
N GLY A 148 9.28 13.10 -25.79
CA GLY A 148 10.13 13.97 -26.59
C GLY A 148 10.17 15.44 -26.17
N SER A 149 9.53 15.86 -25.06
CA SER A 149 9.67 17.22 -24.55
C SER A 149 11.12 17.48 -24.14
N LYS A 150 11.67 18.59 -24.63
CA LYS A 150 13.01 19.03 -24.24
C LYS A 150 13.01 19.58 -22.83
N TYR A 151 14.08 19.37 -22.08
CA TYR A 151 14.30 19.93 -20.75
C TYR A 151 15.81 20.02 -20.45
N ASN A 152 16.16 20.83 -19.48
CA ASN A 152 17.52 20.91 -18.96
C ASN A 152 17.51 20.99 -17.41
N GLY A 153 17.73 19.86 -16.79
CA GLY A 153 17.75 19.74 -15.32
C GLY A 153 18.93 20.46 -14.66
N SER A 154 20.01 20.83 -15.42
CA SER A 154 21.10 21.63 -14.87
C SER A 154 20.74 23.10 -14.73
N THR A 155 19.86 23.63 -15.58
CA THR A 155 19.47 25.05 -15.60
C THR A 155 18.04 25.30 -15.11
N GLY A 156 17.27 24.27 -14.82
CA GLY A 156 15.87 24.40 -14.42
C GLY A 156 14.96 24.90 -15.56
N ASP A 157 15.21 24.42 -16.79
CA ASP A 157 14.49 24.86 -17.98
C ASP A 157 13.62 23.73 -18.53
N TYR A 158 12.29 23.91 -18.48
CA TYR A 158 11.29 22.89 -18.81
C TYR A 158 10.19 23.46 -19.74
N PRO A 159 10.50 23.73 -21.02
CA PRO A 159 9.51 24.25 -21.98
C PRO A 159 8.33 23.30 -22.22
N GLY A 160 8.47 22.01 -21.85
CA GLY A 160 7.39 21.02 -21.94
C GLY A 160 6.15 21.36 -21.10
N PHE A 161 6.26 22.21 -20.10
CA PHE A 161 5.11 22.72 -19.31
C PHE A 161 4.42 23.94 -19.95
N ALA A 162 4.76 24.31 -21.19
CA ALA A 162 4.16 25.45 -21.87
C ALA A 162 2.64 25.33 -21.98
N THR A 163 1.96 26.44 -21.74
CA THR A 163 0.53 26.62 -21.98
C THR A 163 0.30 27.84 -22.88
N LYS A 164 -0.94 28.07 -23.29
CA LYS A 164 -1.27 29.28 -24.08
C LYS A 164 -0.95 30.56 -23.31
N GLN A 165 -1.13 30.53 -22.01
CA GLN A 165 -0.89 31.68 -21.12
C GLN A 165 0.60 31.84 -20.79
N TYR A 166 1.32 30.73 -20.71
CA TYR A 166 2.72 30.65 -20.32
C TYR A 166 3.53 29.90 -21.41
N PRO A 167 3.82 30.53 -22.54
CA PRO A 167 4.40 29.86 -23.71
C PRO A 167 5.84 29.37 -23.49
N ASP A 168 6.56 29.95 -22.53
CA ASP A 168 7.93 29.54 -22.19
C ASP A 168 7.99 28.33 -21.25
N GLY A 169 6.83 27.82 -20.79
CA GLY A 169 6.78 26.71 -19.82
C GLY A 169 7.31 27.11 -18.44
N ILE A 170 8.05 26.22 -17.81
CA ILE A 170 8.68 26.41 -16.49
C ILE A 170 10.16 26.70 -16.67
N THR A 171 10.67 27.68 -15.93
CA THR A 171 12.07 28.12 -15.93
C THR A 171 12.61 28.14 -14.50
N ALA A 172 13.92 28.35 -14.32
CA ALA A 172 14.55 28.44 -12.99
C ALA A 172 13.88 29.44 -12.04
N ALA A 173 13.22 30.50 -12.57
CA ALA A 173 12.51 31.48 -11.76
C ALA A 173 11.19 30.98 -11.15
N ASP A 174 10.70 29.84 -11.60
CA ASP A 174 9.45 29.22 -11.14
C ASP A 174 9.69 28.16 -10.05
N PHE A 175 10.93 27.99 -9.62
CA PHE A 175 11.34 27.12 -8.51
C PHE A 175 11.74 27.93 -7.28
N HIS A 176 11.72 27.30 -6.12
CA HIS A 176 12.30 27.89 -4.92
C HIS A 176 13.81 28.12 -5.09
N SER A 177 14.32 29.15 -4.42
CA SER A 177 15.72 29.55 -4.54
C SER A 177 16.69 28.65 -3.76
N CYS A 178 16.18 27.75 -2.91
CA CYS A 178 17.01 26.81 -2.14
C CYS A 178 17.50 25.68 -3.07
N ASP A 179 18.77 25.69 -3.39
CA ASP A 179 19.42 24.69 -4.26
C ASP A 179 20.05 23.49 -3.51
N LYS A 180 19.83 23.40 -2.18
CA LYS A 180 20.32 22.32 -1.33
C LYS A 180 19.30 21.21 -1.21
N ASN A 181 19.79 20.00 -0.97
CA ASN A 181 18.93 18.92 -0.50
C ASN A 181 18.41 19.17 0.92
N ILE A 182 17.20 18.74 1.19
CA ILE A 182 16.63 18.72 2.53
C ILE A 182 17.54 17.87 3.43
N SER A 183 17.95 18.45 4.55
CA SER A 183 18.81 17.78 5.54
C SER A 183 18.25 17.83 6.95
N ASN A 184 17.30 18.75 7.21
CA ASN A 184 16.74 18.97 8.54
C ASN A 184 15.21 19.03 8.52
N TYR A 185 14.56 17.92 8.80
CA TYR A 185 13.10 17.82 8.86
C TYR A 185 12.47 18.49 10.10
N THR A 186 13.26 18.99 11.05
CA THR A 186 12.75 19.85 12.14
C THR A 186 12.58 21.31 11.70
N ASN A 187 13.03 21.67 10.50
CA ASN A 187 12.86 22.97 9.87
C ASN A 187 11.81 22.89 8.76
N GLN A 188 10.58 23.30 9.03
CA GLN A 188 9.48 23.27 8.07
C GLN A 188 9.83 23.99 6.77
N GLN A 189 10.44 25.18 6.82
CA GLN A 189 10.78 25.94 5.63
C GLN A 189 11.78 25.18 4.74
N GLU A 190 12.80 24.56 5.33
CA GLU A 190 13.75 23.73 4.57
C GLU A 190 13.06 22.56 3.88
N VAL A 191 12.08 21.91 4.54
CA VAL A 191 11.33 20.80 3.97
C VAL A 191 10.43 21.22 2.82
N GLN A 192 9.88 22.43 2.85
CA GLN A 192 8.90 22.93 1.89
C GLN A 192 9.47 23.86 0.81
N GLU A 193 10.76 24.22 0.88
CA GLU A 193 11.38 25.13 -0.09
C GLU A 193 12.74 24.61 -0.62
N CYS A 194 13.29 23.50 -0.10
CA CYS A 194 14.53 22.93 -0.58
C CYS A 194 14.31 21.63 -1.35
N ARG A 195 15.32 21.17 -2.05
CA ARG A 195 15.21 20.03 -2.97
C ARG A 195 15.04 18.71 -2.24
N LEU A 196 14.04 17.94 -2.62
CA LEU A 196 13.90 16.54 -2.27
C LEU A 196 14.78 15.73 -3.22
N SER A 197 15.82 15.03 -2.71
CA SER A 197 16.70 14.18 -3.52
C SER A 197 17.19 14.85 -4.81
N SER A 198 17.76 16.06 -4.69
CA SER A 198 18.28 16.90 -5.78
C SER A 198 17.27 17.39 -6.83
N MET A 199 16.01 17.01 -6.75
CA MET A 199 14.97 17.42 -7.69
C MET A 199 14.64 18.91 -7.55
N TRP A 200 14.37 19.56 -8.67
CA TRP A 200 13.96 20.96 -8.68
C TRP A 200 12.58 21.08 -8.02
N ASP A 201 12.52 21.90 -6.98
CA ASP A 201 11.36 22.12 -6.12
C ASP A 201 10.52 23.29 -6.63
N PHE A 202 9.27 23.04 -7.05
CA PHE A 202 8.40 24.09 -7.56
C PHE A 202 8.11 25.14 -6.49
N ASN A 203 8.23 26.43 -6.85
CA ASN A 203 7.68 27.49 -6.02
C ASN A 203 6.16 27.45 -6.10
N SER A 204 5.56 26.69 -5.19
CA SER A 204 4.13 26.42 -5.14
C SER A 204 3.28 27.63 -4.77
N GLU A 205 3.88 28.73 -4.27
CA GLU A 205 3.25 30.01 -4.03
C GLU A 205 3.13 30.85 -5.31
N ASN A 206 3.89 30.52 -6.35
CA ASN A 206 3.88 31.21 -7.63
C ASN A 206 2.56 30.95 -8.38
N GLU A 207 1.84 32.01 -8.72
CA GLU A 207 0.55 31.94 -9.43
C GLU A 207 0.66 31.19 -10.76
N LYS A 208 1.75 31.37 -11.52
CA LYS A 208 2.02 30.66 -12.78
C LYS A 208 2.12 29.16 -12.56
N VAL A 209 2.84 28.72 -11.53
CA VAL A 209 2.97 27.31 -11.17
C VAL A 209 1.61 26.72 -10.82
N GLN A 210 0.85 27.41 -9.94
CA GLN A 210 -0.51 26.99 -9.57
C GLN A 210 -1.46 26.90 -10.76
N ASP A 211 -1.37 27.84 -11.71
CA ASP A 211 -2.20 27.83 -12.92
C ASP A 211 -1.89 26.63 -13.82
N ILE A 212 -0.60 26.37 -14.08
CA ILE A 212 -0.14 25.23 -14.89
C ILE A 212 -0.55 23.91 -14.24
N GLN A 213 -0.38 23.78 -12.92
CA GLN A 213 -0.74 22.57 -12.16
C GLN A 213 -2.25 22.36 -12.11
N SER A 214 -3.04 23.41 -11.89
CA SER A 214 -4.50 23.30 -11.92
C SER A 214 -5.05 22.99 -13.33
N ASP A 215 -4.40 23.47 -14.41
CA ASP A 215 -4.75 23.09 -15.78
C ASP A 215 -4.48 21.60 -16.06
N TYR A 216 -3.40 21.06 -15.51
CA TYR A 216 -3.12 19.63 -15.56
C TYR A 216 -4.21 18.81 -14.87
N LEU A 217 -4.62 19.18 -13.66
CA LEU A 217 -5.72 18.51 -12.96
C LEU A 217 -7.04 18.59 -13.75
N VAL A 218 -7.34 19.73 -14.38
CA VAL A 218 -8.51 19.91 -15.25
C VAL A 218 -8.45 18.98 -16.46
N LYS A 219 -7.27 18.80 -17.06
CA LYS A 219 -7.07 17.88 -18.18
C LYS A 219 -7.42 16.44 -17.76
N LEU A 220 -6.90 15.98 -16.63
CA LEU A 220 -7.19 14.65 -16.08
C LEU A 220 -8.69 14.48 -15.76
N TRP A 221 -9.30 15.46 -15.12
CA TRP A 221 -10.72 15.46 -14.80
C TRP A 221 -11.60 15.32 -16.03
N ASN A 222 -11.28 16.07 -17.09
CA ASN A 222 -12.03 16.06 -18.35
C ASN A 222 -11.93 14.72 -19.08
N LEU A 223 -10.85 13.95 -18.87
CA LEU A 223 -10.71 12.58 -19.38
C LEU A 223 -11.51 11.57 -18.53
N GLY A 224 -11.97 11.95 -17.35
CA GLY A 224 -12.80 11.09 -16.50
C GLY A 224 -12.13 10.58 -15.23
N VAL A 225 -10.93 11.05 -14.88
CA VAL A 225 -10.34 10.81 -13.54
C VAL A 225 -11.29 11.34 -12.46
N ARG A 226 -11.46 10.60 -11.36
CA ARG A 226 -12.42 10.92 -10.28
C ARG A 226 -11.79 11.03 -8.91
N GLY A 227 -10.49 10.91 -8.82
CA GLY A 227 -9.70 11.15 -7.62
C GLY A 227 -8.25 11.46 -7.97
N PHE A 228 -7.54 12.04 -7.01
CA PHE A 228 -6.13 12.38 -7.17
C PHE A 228 -5.35 11.93 -5.94
N ARG A 229 -4.28 11.19 -6.15
CA ARG A 229 -3.23 11.00 -5.15
C ARG A 229 -2.14 12.01 -5.41
N MET A 230 -1.85 12.85 -4.43
CA MET A 230 -0.86 13.90 -4.52
C MET A 230 0.45 13.40 -3.94
N ASP A 231 1.46 13.28 -4.80
CA ASP A 231 2.81 12.86 -4.44
C ASP A 231 3.52 13.89 -3.57
N ALA A 232 4.27 13.41 -2.56
CA ALA A 232 5.20 14.21 -1.76
C ALA A 232 4.62 15.51 -1.17
N VAL A 233 3.34 15.54 -0.77
CA VAL A 233 2.65 16.77 -0.33
C VAL A 233 3.24 17.38 0.94
N LYS A 234 3.94 16.59 1.77
CA LYS A 234 4.72 17.12 2.90
C LYS A 234 5.62 18.29 2.50
N HIS A 235 6.11 18.28 1.25
CA HIS A 235 7.05 19.27 0.69
C HIS A 235 6.35 20.45 0.03
N ILE A 236 5.02 20.50 0.04
CA ILE A 236 4.21 21.60 -0.48
C ILE A 236 3.54 22.32 0.69
N HIS A 237 3.56 23.66 0.68
CA HIS A 237 2.80 24.43 1.66
C HIS A 237 1.30 24.11 1.58
N THR A 238 0.65 23.92 2.73
CA THR A 238 -0.78 23.57 2.78
C THR A 238 -1.68 24.60 2.11
N ASP A 239 -1.33 25.89 2.21
CA ASP A 239 -2.06 26.98 1.57
C ASP A 239 -1.87 26.98 0.04
N SER A 240 -0.70 26.57 -0.45
CA SER A 240 -0.45 26.41 -1.89
C SER A 240 -1.28 25.27 -2.46
N MET A 241 -1.35 24.11 -1.77
CA MET A 241 -2.25 23.02 -2.16
C MET A 241 -3.71 23.48 -2.18
N LYS A 242 -4.14 24.24 -1.18
CA LYS A 242 -5.47 24.83 -1.16
C LYS A 242 -5.71 25.74 -2.37
N ALA A 243 -4.76 26.63 -2.70
CA ALA A 243 -4.87 27.53 -3.83
C ALA A 243 -4.97 26.79 -5.17
N ILE A 244 -4.15 25.73 -5.39
CA ILE A 244 -4.21 24.87 -6.57
C ILE A 244 -5.60 24.21 -6.67
N LYS A 245 -6.10 23.66 -5.56
CA LYS A 245 -7.41 23.02 -5.46
C LYS A 245 -8.56 24.00 -5.75
N GLU A 246 -8.49 25.23 -5.24
CA GLU A 246 -9.48 26.28 -5.51
C GLU A 246 -9.47 26.72 -6.98
N LYS A 247 -8.28 26.90 -7.59
CA LYS A 247 -8.16 27.18 -9.03
C LYS A 247 -8.76 26.06 -9.88
N PHE A 248 -8.45 24.80 -9.55
CA PHE A 248 -9.04 23.62 -10.17
C PHE A 248 -10.57 23.61 -10.04
N SER A 249 -11.11 23.79 -8.82
CA SER A 249 -12.53 23.87 -8.52
C SER A 249 -13.25 24.90 -9.38
N LYS A 250 -12.68 26.11 -9.48
CA LYS A 250 -13.19 27.19 -10.31
C LYS A 250 -13.21 26.83 -11.80
N LYS A 251 -12.15 26.19 -12.30
CA LYS A 251 -12.02 25.83 -13.72
C LYS A 251 -13.00 24.74 -14.14
N ILE A 252 -13.31 23.77 -13.27
CA ILE A 252 -14.28 22.70 -13.56
C ILE A 252 -15.73 23.08 -13.22
N GLY A 253 -15.96 24.19 -12.50
CA GLY A 253 -17.28 24.63 -12.07
C GLY A 253 -17.94 23.72 -11.03
N GLN A 254 -17.14 22.97 -10.24
CA GLN A 254 -17.61 22.07 -9.17
C GLN A 254 -16.80 22.31 -7.90
N ASN A 255 -17.39 21.95 -6.76
CA ASN A 255 -16.68 22.02 -5.48
C ASN A 255 -15.63 20.90 -5.42
N ALA A 256 -14.35 21.26 -5.39
CA ALA A 256 -13.27 20.29 -5.32
C ALA A 256 -13.25 19.49 -3.99
N ASN A 257 -14.00 19.90 -2.96
CA ASN A 257 -14.14 19.12 -1.73
C ASN A 257 -15.05 17.88 -1.91
N ASP A 258 -15.84 17.84 -2.99
CA ASP A 258 -16.66 16.67 -3.34
C ASP A 258 -15.87 15.64 -4.19
N ILE A 259 -14.61 15.94 -4.49
CA ILE A 259 -13.69 15.08 -5.25
C ILE A 259 -12.76 14.38 -4.26
N TYR A 260 -12.38 13.14 -4.57
CA TYR A 260 -11.52 12.36 -3.71
C TYR A 260 -10.06 12.80 -3.86
N TRP A 261 -9.48 13.23 -2.75
CA TRP A 261 -8.08 13.66 -2.64
C TRP A 261 -7.35 12.82 -1.61
N ILE A 262 -6.21 12.29 -1.99
CA ILE A 262 -5.30 11.55 -1.13
C ILE A 262 -3.97 12.28 -1.14
N GLN A 263 -3.49 12.71 0.01
CA GLN A 263 -2.24 13.42 0.15
C GLN A 263 -1.18 12.52 0.78
N GLU A 264 -0.05 12.35 0.11
CA GLU A 264 1.06 11.63 0.74
C GLU A 264 1.81 12.56 1.69
N VAL A 265 1.66 12.27 2.99
CA VAL A 265 2.36 12.97 4.07
C VAL A 265 2.87 11.93 5.07
N ILE A 266 4.18 11.67 5.03
CA ILE A 266 4.81 10.73 5.96
C ILE A 266 4.95 11.41 7.33
N GLY A 267 4.19 10.96 8.33
CA GLY A 267 4.25 11.48 9.69
C GLY A 267 5.48 10.99 10.46
N ASN A 268 6.12 11.90 11.21
CA ASN A 268 7.15 11.57 12.17
C ASN A 268 7.14 12.62 13.30
N SER A 269 6.86 12.20 14.52
CA SER A 269 6.72 13.10 15.68
C SER A 269 7.99 13.88 16.04
N SER A 270 9.17 13.48 15.53
CA SER A 270 10.43 14.21 15.72
C SER A 270 10.63 15.35 14.72
N GLU A 271 9.78 15.45 13.69
CA GLU A 271 9.86 16.48 12.66
C GLU A 271 9.05 17.73 13.04
N ALA A 272 9.19 18.81 12.25
CA ALA A 272 8.49 20.06 12.50
C ALA A 272 6.97 19.86 12.60
N ALA A 273 6.33 20.58 13.54
CA ALA A 273 4.89 20.45 13.80
C ALA A 273 4.04 20.79 12.56
N GLY A 274 4.48 21.75 11.74
CA GLY A 274 3.72 22.23 10.56
C GLY A 274 3.68 21.25 9.38
N ILE A 275 4.53 20.22 9.37
CA ILE A 275 4.59 19.20 8.30
C ILE A 275 4.02 17.84 8.74
N GLN A 276 3.30 17.81 9.87
CA GLN A 276 2.62 16.59 10.33
C GLN A 276 1.32 16.34 9.56
N PRO A 277 0.90 15.08 9.38
CA PRO A 277 -0.29 14.68 8.61
C PRO A 277 -1.56 15.47 8.93
N GLY A 278 -1.84 15.72 10.20
CA GLY A 278 -3.02 16.45 10.67
C GLY A 278 -3.15 17.89 10.11
N ASN A 279 -2.06 18.51 9.66
CA ASN A 279 -2.12 19.85 9.06
C ASN A 279 -2.64 19.86 7.62
N TYR A 280 -2.70 18.71 6.97
CA TYR A 280 -3.09 18.59 5.56
C TYR A 280 -4.55 18.14 5.36
N VAL A 281 -5.23 17.67 6.41
CA VAL A 281 -6.61 17.13 6.33
C VAL A 281 -7.65 18.13 5.77
N GLN A 282 -7.36 19.42 5.87
CA GLN A 282 -8.21 20.47 5.28
C GLN A 282 -8.27 20.41 3.75
N ASN A 283 -7.28 19.80 3.11
CA ASN A 283 -7.19 19.69 1.65
C ASN A 283 -7.64 18.34 1.12
N GLY A 284 -7.86 17.35 1.98
CA GLY A 284 -8.28 16.00 1.60
C GLY A 284 -7.80 14.96 2.61
N THR A 285 -8.05 13.70 2.32
CA THR A 285 -7.56 12.59 3.13
C THR A 285 -6.05 12.44 3.01
N VAL A 286 -5.42 11.78 3.97
CA VAL A 286 -3.96 11.64 4.07
C VAL A 286 -3.57 10.18 4.20
N THR A 287 -2.43 9.78 3.64
CA THR A 287 -1.87 8.43 3.79
C THR A 287 -1.43 8.16 5.22
N GLU A 288 -1.92 7.07 5.82
CA GLU A 288 -1.67 6.74 7.23
C GLU A 288 -0.52 5.73 7.37
N PHE A 289 0.70 6.26 7.47
CA PHE A 289 1.92 5.46 7.63
C PHE A 289 2.02 4.78 9.01
N GLY A 290 1.31 5.29 10.02
CA GLY A 290 1.21 4.66 11.34
C GLY A 290 0.53 3.29 11.24
N PHE A 291 -0.54 3.18 10.45
CA PHE A 291 -1.21 1.90 10.22
C PHE A 291 -0.24 0.86 9.63
N LYS A 292 0.50 1.20 8.57
CA LYS A 292 1.55 0.34 8.00
C LYS A 292 2.55 -0.11 9.07
N SER A 293 2.96 0.79 9.95
CA SER A 293 3.95 0.49 10.99
C SER A 293 3.40 -0.48 12.03
N GLU A 294 2.15 -0.32 12.46
CA GLU A 294 1.44 -1.24 13.36
C GLU A 294 1.29 -2.64 12.71
N MET A 295 0.91 -2.71 11.43
CA MET A 295 0.82 -3.98 10.70
C MET A 295 2.17 -4.69 10.64
N ASN A 296 3.23 -3.98 10.20
CA ASN A 296 4.57 -4.55 10.13
C ASN A 296 5.09 -5.04 11.49
N GLN A 297 4.82 -4.29 12.55
CA GLN A 297 5.26 -4.64 13.88
C GLN A 297 4.51 -5.86 14.43
N TYR A 298 3.17 -5.84 14.41
CA TYR A 298 2.41 -6.81 15.19
C TYR A 298 2.14 -8.12 14.46
N PHE A 299 2.14 -8.13 13.12
CA PHE A 299 2.14 -9.40 12.38
C PHE A 299 3.50 -10.11 12.42
N LYS A 300 4.59 -9.43 12.79
CA LYS A 300 5.90 -10.03 13.08
C LYS A 300 6.11 -10.36 14.56
N ASP A 301 5.28 -9.81 15.47
CA ASP A 301 5.33 -10.10 16.92
C ASP A 301 4.03 -10.81 17.36
N LYS A 302 3.04 -10.09 17.90
CA LYS A 302 1.78 -10.62 18.44
C LYS A 302 0.60 -9.78 17.97
N VAL A 303 -0.27 -10.36 17.16
CA VAL A 303 -1.44 -9.65 16.61
C VAL A 303 -2.45 -9.21 17.68
N ALA A 304 -2.47 -9.83 18.85
CA ALA A 304 -3.29 -9.38 19.99
C ALA A 304 -3.02 -7.92 20.40
N LYS A 305 -1.83 -7.39 20.11
CA LYS A 305 -1.45 -5.99 20.38
C LYS A 305 -2.16 -4.99 19.46
N LEU A 306 -2.85 -5.45 18.41
CA LEU A 306 -3.70 -4.62 17.57
C LEU A 306 -4.97 -4.14 18.29
N LYS A 307 -5.32 -4.71 19.45
CA LYS A 307 -6.41 -4.20 20.27
C LYS A 307 -6.25 -2.71 20.54
N GLY A 308 -7.31 -1.92 20.35
CA GLY A 308 -7.29 -0.47 20.54
C GLY A 308 -6.49 0.29 19.48
N LEU A 309 -6.34 -0.27 18.27
CA LEU A 309 -5.65 0.38 17.16
C LEU A 309 -6.29 1.72 16.79
N ASN A 310 -7.63 1.79 16.69
CA ASN A 310 -8.37 3.03 16.42
C ASN A 310 -8.00 4.16 17.39
N GLU A 311 -7.94 3.87 18.68
CA GLU A 311 -7.61 4.86 19.73
C GLU A 311 -6.17 5.37 19.62
N ARG A 312 -5.26 4.52 19.15
CA ARG A 312 -3.85 4.90 18.98
C ARG A 312 -3.65 5.79 17.75
N LEU A 313 -4.18 5.37 16.61
CA LEU A 313 -4.00 6.09 15.34
C LEU A 313 -4.81 7.39 15.28
N SER A 314 -6.02 7.41 15.88
CA SER A 314 -6.87 8.61 15.90
C SER A 314 -6.30 9.79 16.68
N LYS A 315 -5.18 9.61 17.40
CA LYS A 315 -4.44 10.72 18.01
C LYS A 315 -3.75 11.60 16.99
N ASP A 316 -3.32 10.99 15.87
CA ASP A 316 -2.60 11.68 14.81
C ASP A 316 -3.52 11.98 13.63
N LEU A 317 -4.40 11.04 13.25
CA LEU A 317 -5.29 11.17 12.11
C LEU A 317 -6.63 10.47 12.38
N ALA A 318 -7.74 11.19 12.26
CA ALA A 318 -9.07 10.60 12.43
C ALA A 318 -9.36 9.58 11.31
N SER A 319 -10.08 8.49 11.62
CA SER A 319 -10.41 7.42 10.66
C SER A 319 -10.93 7.94 9.32
N LYS A 320 -11.84 8.91 9.34
CA LYS A 320 -12.43 9.51 8.13
C LYS A 320 -11.43 10.26 7.24
N ASP A 321 -10.29 10.66 7.78
CA ASP A 321 -9.25 11.42 7.09
C ASP A 321 -8.06 10.53 6.68
N ALA A 322 -8.07 9.24 7.07
CA ALA A 322 -6.99 8.30 6.88
C ALA A 322 -7.17 7.40 5.64
N ASN A 323 -6.13 7.28 4.82
CA ASN A 323 -6.00 6.22 3.82
C ASN A 323 -4.98 5.21 4.31
N VAL A 324 -5.43 4.00 4.61
CA VAL A 324 -4.62 2.95 5.23
C VAL A 324 -4.08 1.96 4.21
N PHE A 325 -2.90 1.43 4.48
CA PHE A 325 -2.25 0.41 3.67
C PHE A 325 -1.32 -0.46 4.52
N VAL A 326 -1.13 -1.70 4.15
CA VAL A 326 -0.13 -2.59 4.74
C VAL A 326 1.25 -2.24 4.19
N THR A 327 1.33 -1.97 2.91
CA THR A 327 2.52 -1.48 2.22
C THR A 327 2.14 -0.68 0.97
N ASN A 328 3.01 0.21 0.54
CA ASN A 328 3.03 0.83 -0.78
C ASN A 328 4.38 0.52 -1.45
N TRP A 329 4.59 0.97 -2.68
CA TRP A 329 5.80 0.67 -3.44
C TRP A 329 7.09 1.19 -2.78
N ASP A 330 7.05 2.36 -2.10
CA ASP A 330 8.22 2.90 -1.38
C ASP A 330 8.55 2.09 -0.14
N THR A 331 7.55 1.84 0.71
CA THR A 331 7.75 1.11 1.97
C THR A 331 8.07 -0.36 1.74
N ALA A 332 7.56 -0.94 0.66
CA ALA A 332 7.89 -2.29 0.26
C ALA A 332 9.38 -2.45 -0.05
N ARG A 333 9.96 -1.45 -0.74
CA ARG A 333 11.33 -1.50 -1.25
C ARG A 333 12.37 -0.91 -0.29
N ASN A 334 12.00 0.12 0.47
CA ASN A 334 12.98 0.94 1.19
C ASN A 334 12.77 1.03 2.70
N GLN A 335 11.62 0.64 3.25
CA GLN A 335 11.27 0.94 4.65
C GLN A 335 10.80 -0.26 5.49
N GLY A 336 11.18 -1.49 5.10
CA GLY A 336 10.95 -2.68 5.91
C GLY A 336 9.48 -2.92 6.29
N ALA A 337 8.55 -2.76 5.36
CA ALA A 337 7.15 -3.12 5.53
C ALA A 337 6.95 -4.63 5.36
N LEU A 338 5.75 -5.13 5.69
CA LEU A 338 5.30 -6.44 5.22
C LEU A 338 5.10 -6.38 3.70
N THR A 339 5.57 -7.41 3.00
CA THR A 339 5.45 -7.51 1.55
C THR A 339 5.07 -8.94 1.15
N TYR A 340 4.91 -9.20 -0.13
CA TYR A 340 4.71 -10.57 -0.64
C TYR A 340 5.79 -11.56 -0.16
N LYS A 341 7.00 -11.08 0.15
CA LYS A 341 8.10 -11.90 0.70
C LYS A 341 7.79 -12.43 2.11
N ASP A 342 6.86 -11.80 2.84
CA ASP A 342 6.39 -12.25 4.15
C ASP A 342 5.22 -13.26 4.05
N GLY A 343 4.82 -13.66 2.83
CA GLY A 343 3.85 -14.73 2.57
C GLY A 343 2.52 -14.54 3.29
N ALA A 344 2.11 -15.54 4.07
CA ALA A 344 0.82 -15.54 4.77
C ALA A 344 0.64 -14.38 5.76
N LYS A 345 1.71 -13.84 6.38
CA LYS A 345 1.60 -12.69 7.26
C LYS A 345 1.15 -11.44 6.53
N TYR A 346 1.67 -11.23 5.32
CA TYR A 346 1.26 -10.11 4.46
C TYR A 346 -0.20 -10.26 4.03
N GLN A 347 -0.60 -11.48 3.64
CA GLN A 347 -1.97 -11.79 3.28
C GLN A 347 -2.95 -11.55 4.45
N LEU A 348 -2.59 -11.98 5.67
CA LEU A 348 -3.38 -11.77 6.89
C LEU A 348 -3.46 -10.30 7.29
N ALA A 349 -2.39 -9.54 7.12
CA ALA A 349 -2.40 -8.10 7.40
C ALA A 349 -3.32 -7.34 6.44
N ASN A 350 -3.35 -7.70 5.15
CA ASN A 350 -4.32 -7.16 4.19
C ASN A 350 -5.76 -7.55 4.54
N ALA A 351 -5.98 -8.81 4.97
CA ALA A 351 -7.29 -9.24 5.43
C ALA A 351 -7.76 -8.47 6.68
N PHE A 352 -6.85 -8.23 7.64
CA PHE A 352 -7.14 -7.39 8.79
C PHE A 352 -7.50 -5.96 8.36
N MET A 353 -6.73 -5.34 7.48
CA MET A 353 -6.99 -3.99 6.95
C MET A 353 -8.38 -3.89 6.33
N LEU A 354 -8.77 -4.87 5.50
CA LEU A 354 -10.07 -4.90 4.85
C LEU A 354 -11.23 -5.21 5.81
N ALA A 355 -10.94 -5.85 6.95
CA ALA A 355 -11.94 -6.15 7.95
C ALA A 355 -12.11 -5.07 9.02
N TYR A 356 -11.09 -4.26 9.27
CA TYR A 356 -11.08 -3.30 10.36
C TYR A 356 -11.79 -1.98 9.98
N ASP A 357 -12.27 -1.22 10.99
CA ASP A 357 -13.13 -0.03 10.78
C ASP A 357 -12.35 1.30 10.81
N TYR A 358 -11.04 1.27 10.61
CA TYR A 358 -10.21 2.47 10.58
C TYR A 358 -9.66 2.78 9.18
N GLY A 359 -10.00 3.95 8.66
CA GLY A 359 -9.50 4.47 7.40
C GLY A 359 -10.10 3.83 6.15
N THR A 360 -9.71 4.34 4.98
CA THR A 360 -10.08 3.78 3.68
C THR A 360 -8.94 2.90 3.15
N PRO A 361 -9.18 1.62 2.86
CA PRO A 361 -8.13 0.66 2.54
C PRO A 361 -7.58 0.82 1.12
N ARG A 362 -6.25 0.72 1.00
CA ARG A 362 -5.50 0.70 -0.25
C ARG A 362 -4.66 -0.57 -0.34
N LEU A 363 -4.90 -1.37 -1.36
CA LEU A 363 -4.17 -2.60 -1.67
C LEU A 363 -3.11 -2.31 -2.73
N LEU A 364 -1.91 -2.85 -2.56
CA LEU A 364 -0.85 -2.74 -3.56
C LEU A 364 -0.97 -3.91 -4.55
N SER A 365 -1.00 -3.63 -5.84
CA SER A 365 -0.79 -4.58 -6.93
C SER A 365 0.54 -4.26 -7.59
N ASP A 366 1.54 -5.10 -7.35
CA ASP A 366 2.93 -4.84 -7.66
C ASP A 366 3.60 -6.03 -8.38
N TYR A 367 4.79 -5.82 -8.91
CA TYR A 367 5.67 -6.87 -9.43
C TYR A 367 6.70 -7.30 -8.40
N LYS A 368 7.25 -8.49 -8.60
CA LYS A 368 8.29 -9.05 -7.74
C LYS A 368 9.63 -8.39 -8.03
N TRP A 369 10.41 -8.20 -7.00
CA TRP A 369 11.79 -7.71 -7.09
C TRP A 369 12.70 -8.50 -6.15
N ASP A 370 13.96 -8.60 -6.50
CA ASP A 370 14.98 -9.22 -5.66
C ASP A 370 15.67 -8.17 -4.77
N ASP A 371 16.27 -8.62 -3.68
CA ASP A 371 17.04 -7.74 -2.80
C ASP A 371 18.22 -7.15 -3.56
N GLY A 372 18.45 -5.84 -3.40
CA GLY A 372 19.45 -5.09 -4.19
C GLY A 372 18.92 -4.58 -5.55
N HIS A 373 17.69 -4.94 -5.93
CA HIS A 373 17.00 -4.51 -7.16
C HIS A 373 15.76 -3.67 -6.88
N ASN A 374 15.80 -2.91 -5.77
CA ASN A 374 14.68 -2.11 -5.28
C ASN A 374 14.25 -0.99 -6.26
N ASP A 375 15.17 -0.56 -7.12
CA ASP A 375 14.95 0.50 -8.11
C ASP A 375 14.47 -0.02 -9.47
N ASP A 376 14.50 -1.32 -9.70
CA ASP A 376 14.11 -1.89 -10.99
C ASP A 376 12.67 -1.54 -11.32
N GLY A 377 12.44 -1.21 -12.60
CA GLY A 377 11.10 -0.97 -13.13
C GLY A 377 10.31 -2.26 -13.34
N ALA A 378 9.10 -2.10 -13.82
CA ALA A 378 8.22 -3.24 -14.13
C ALA A 378 8.91 -4.25 -15.08
N PRO A 379 8.57 -5.53 -15.00
CA PRO A 379 9.16 -6.56 -15.85
C PRO A 379 9.10 -6.20 -17.34
N GLY A 380 10.25 -6.23 -18.00
CA GLY A 380 10.38 -5.87 -19.41
C GLY A 380 10.37 -4.37 -19.72
N ALA A 381 10.42 -3.51 -18.71
CA ALA A 381 10.50 -2.06 -18.91
C ALA A 381 11.75 -1.66 -19.70
N THR A 382 11.58 -0.71 -20.61
CA THR A 382 12.65 -0.02 -21.33
C THR A 382 12.83 1.39 -20.76
N VAL A 383 13.75 2.15 -21.29
CA VAL A 383 13.94 3.55 -20.86
C VAL A 383 12.73 4.44 -21.15
N ALA A 384 11.85 4.06 -22.07
CA ALA A 384 10.72 4.88 -22.52
C ALA A 384 9.37 4.17 -22.52
N SER A 385 9.31 2.89 -22.17
CA SER A 385 8.05 2.12 -22.19
C SER A 385 8.05 0.95 -21.22
N VAL A 386 6.85 0.56 -20.79
CA VAL A 386 6.54 -0.69 -20.09
C VAL A 386 5.66 -1.54 -21.03
N PRO A 387 5.88 -2.86 -21.14
CA PRO A 387 5.04 -3.72 -21.97
C PRO A 387 3.67 -3.97 -21.33
N ASP A 388 2.64 -4.18 -22.17
CA ASP A 388 1.35 -4.68 -21.71
C ASP A 388 1.47 -6.10 -21.15
N VAL A 389 0.70 -6.39 -20.12
CA VAL A 389 0.71 -7.68 -19.42
C VAL A 389 -0.68 -8.31 -19.49
N ASP A 390 -0.73 -9.58 -19.87
CA ASP A 390 -1.92 -10.40 -19.71
C ASP A 390 -1.95 -11.00 -18.31
N MET A 391 -2.59 -10.31 -17.37
CA MET A 391 -2.67 -10.73 -15.97
C MET A 391 -3.38 -12.09 -15.79
N ASN A 392 -4.26 -12.51 -16.70
CA ASN A 392 -4.85 -13.84 -16.65
C ASN A 392 -3.79 -14.93 -16.82
N LYS A 393 -2.84 -14.68 -17.72
CA LYS A 393 -1.72 -15.61 -17.94
C LYS A 393 -0.68 -15.50 -16.82
N GLU A 394 -0.28 -14.29 -16.48
CA GLU A 394 0.75 -14.05 -15.47
C GLU A 394 0.32 -14.60 -14.10
N CYS A 395 -0.91 -14.30 -13.67
CA CYS A 395 -1.41 -14.71 -12.36
C CYS A 395 -1.91 -16.18 -12.32
N SER A 396 -1.78 -16.94 -13.41
CA SER A 396 -2.14 -18.35 -13.42
C SER A 396 -1.04 -19.29 -12.92
N THR A 397 0.13 -18.76 -12.57
CA THR A 397 1.29 -19.56 -12.15
C THR A 397 2.01 -18.94 -10.95
N ASN A 398 2.62 -19.80 -10.12
CA ASN A 398 3.45 -19.36 -8.98
C ASN A 398 4.76 -18.67 -9.39
N ASN A 399 5.16 -18.76 -10.67
CA ASN A 399 6.38 -18.19 -11.20
C ASN A 399 6.15 -16.86 -11.92
N SER A 400 4.98 -16.24 -11.73
CA SER A 400 4.71 -14.90 -12.26
C SER A 400 5.76 -13.90 -11.79
N ALA A 401 6.12 -12.96 -12.68
CA ALA A 401 6.88 -11.77 -12.30
C ALA A 401 6.04 -10.73 -11.53
N TRP A 402 4.71 -10.91 -11.47
CA TRP A 402 3.76 -10.08 -10.75
C TRP A 402 3.25 -10.80 -9.52
N ASN A 403 2.94 -10.06 -8.45
CA ASN A 403 2.46 -10.62 -7.19
C ASN A 403 0.99 -11.01 -7.25
N CYS A 404 0.20 -10.33 -8.08
CA CYS A 404 -1.24 -10.58 -8.27
C CYS A 404 -2.08 -10.48 -6.99
N GLU A 405 -1.71 -9.61 -6.05
CA GLU A 405 -2.39 -9.44 -4.76
C GLU A 405 -3.90 -9.22 -4.91
N GLN A 406 -4.30 -8.44 -5.92
CA GLN A 406 -5.68 -8.13 -6.21
C GLN A 406 -6.53 -9.35 -6.61
N ARG A 407 -5.87 -10.43 -7.03
CA ARG A 407 -6.52 -11.65 -7.50
C ARG A 407 -6.51 -12.79 -6.49
N TRP A 408 -5.79 -12.67 -5.39
CA TRP A 408 -5.77 -13.71 -4.36
C TRP A 408 -7.16 -14.00 -3.83
N THR A 409 -7.49 -15.29 -3.63
CA THR A 409 -8.79 -15.73 -3.09
C THR A 409 -9.17 -14.97 -1.84
N SER A 410 -8.24 -14.85 -0.89
CA SER A 410 -8.45 -14.11 0.36
C SER A 410 -8.70 -12.62 0.11
N THR A 411 -7.96 -11.98 -0.80
CA THR A 411 -8.16 -10.55 -1.11
C THR A 411 -9.53 -10.32 -1.71
N ARG A 412 -9.94 -11.12 -2.69
CA ARG A 412 -11.25 -11.04 -3.35
C ARG A 412 -12.40 -11.23 -2.35
N GLY A 413 -12.31 -12.26 -1.52
CA GLY A 413 -13.29 -12.51 -0.47
C GLY A 413 -13.36 -11.38 0.56
N MET A 414 -12.20 -10.81 0.94
CA MET A 414 -12.15 -9.71 1.89
C MET A 414 -12.58 -8.36 1.31
N ILE A 415 -12.46 -8.12 0.01
CA ILE A 415 -13.09 -6.97 -0.66
C ILE A 415 -14.61 -7.08 -0.57
N ALA A 416 -15.16 -8.27 -0.84
CA ALA A 416 -16.61 -8.51 -0.71
C ALA A 416 -17.08 -8.34 0.75
N PHE A 417 -16.30 -8.84 1.71
CA PHE A 417 -16.52 -8.62 3.15
C PHE A 417 -16.57 -7.13 3.47
N HIS A 418 -15.52 -6.37 3.13
CA HIS A 418 -15.42 -4.93 3.38
C HIS A 418 -16.61 -4.15 2.82
N ASN A 419 -16.95 -4.41 1.55
CA ASN A 419 -18.07 -3.75 0.89
C ASN A 419 -19.40 -4.03 1.57
N TYR A 420 -19.57 -5.23 2.12
CA TYR A 420 -20.82 -5.62 2.80
C TYR A 420 -20.92 -5.03 4.20
N VAL A 421 -19.86 -5.11 5.01
CA VAL A 421 -19.89 -4.63 6.40
C VAL A 421 -19.91 -3.10 6.48
N GLY A 422 -19.41 -2.42 5.43
CA GLY A 422 -19.48 -0.96 5.33
C GLY A 422 -18.95 -0.24 6.56
N ASP A 423 -19.77 0.66 7.13
CA ASP A 423 -19.42 1.48 8.29
C ASP A 423 -19.79 0.83 9.65
N ALA A 424 -20.19 -0.46 9.69
CA ALA A 424 -20.40 -1.18 10.94
C ALA A 424 -19.15 -1.11 11.83
N GLU A 425 -19.32 -0.95 13.14
CA GLU A 425 -18.21 -0.80 14.07
C GLU A 425 -17.56 -2.15 14.43
N VAL A 426 -16.28 -2.12 14.82
CA VAL A 426 -15.60 -3.28 15.41
C VAL A 426 -16.14 -3.53 16.81
N THR A 427 -16.75 -4.70 17.00
CA THR A 427 -17.31 -5.16 18.27
C THR A 427 -16.77 -6.55 18.63
N ASP A 428 -17.04 -7.03 19.84
CA ASP A 428 -16.71 -8.38 20.30
C ASP A 428 -15.21 -8.75 20.12
N TRP A 429 -14.30 -7.80 20.33
CA TRP A 429 -12.86 -8.11 20.21
C TRP A 429 -12.45 -9.20 21.22
N GLN A 430 -11.85 -10.26 20.71
CA GLN A 430 -11.33 -11.39 21.48
C GLN A 430 -9.92 -11.71 21.03
N ASP A 431 -9.05 -12.07 21.96
CA ASP A 431 -7.69 -12.47 21.68
C ASP A 431 -7.14 -13.45 22.75
N ASP A 432 -6.07 -14.14 22.44
CA ASP A 432 -5.37 -15.04 23.36
C ASP A 432 -4.11 -14.41 23.99
N GLY A 433 -3.92 -13.10 23.80
CA GLY A 433 -2.71 -12.37 24.21
C GLY A 433 -1.49 -12.66 23.34
N GLY A 434 -1.66 -13.38 22.25
CA GLY A 434 -0.62 -13.84 21.32
C GLY A 434 -0.99 -13.62 19.84
N ASP A 435 -1.06 -14.74 19.11
CA ASP A 435 -1.20 -14.75 17.66
C ASP A 435 -2.63 -14.99 17.17
N ASN A 436 -3.61 -15.08 18.05
CA ASN A 436 -5.00 -15.30 17.68
C ASN A 436 -5.86 -14.12 18.11
N ILE A 437 -6.62 -13.57 17.16
CA ILE A 437 -7.61 -12.52 17.39
C ILE A 437 -8.91 -12.86 16.64
N ALA A 438 -10.02 -12.34 17.16
CA ALA A 438 -11.29 -12.33 16.46
C ALA A 438 -12.08 -11.08 16.84
N PHE A 439 -12.94 -10.63 15.92
CA PHE A 439 -13.89 -9.53 16.18
C PHE A 439 -15.07 -9.60 15.24
N SER A 440 -16.17 -8.97 15.65
CA SER A 440 -17.33 -8.74 14.80
C SER A 440 -17.30 -7.33 14.17
N ARG A 441 -18.02 -7.15 13.08
CA ARG A 441 -18.41 -5.84 12.53
C ARG A 441 -19.91 -5.69 12.77
N ASP A 442 -20.27 -5.27 13.98
CA ASP A 442 -21.62 -5.38 14.50
C ASP A 442 -22.24 -6.75 14.20
N ASP A 443 -23.47 -6.80 13.69
CA ASP A 443 -24.16 -8.01 13.22
C ASP A 443 -23.97 -8.30 11.71
N HIS A 444 -23.04 -7.60 11.05
CA HIS A 444 -22.82 -7.67 9.60
C HIS A 444 -21.72 -8.64 9.22
N GLY A 445 -20.67 -8.78 10.05
CA GLY A 445 -19.51 -9.60 9.73
C GLY A 445 -18.75 -10.09 10.96
N PHE A 446 -17.92 -11.11 10.75
CA PHE A 446 -17.03 -11.68 11.74
C PHE A 446 -15.73 -12.14 11.07
N ILE A 447 -14.61 -11.88 11.73
CA ILE A 447 -13.32 -12.42 11.31
C ILE A 447 -12.59 -13.03 12.49
N ALA A 448 -11.91 -14.17 12.26
CA ALA A 448 -10.94 -14.76 13.17
C ALA A 448 -9.61 -14.96 12.45
N ILE A 449 -8.52 -14.47 13.02
CA ILE A 449 -7.17 -14.53 12.45
C ILE A 449 -6.28 -15.36 13.37
N ASN A 450 -5.62 -16.36 12.80
CA ASN A 450 -4.55 -17.13 13.43
C ASN A 450 -3.22 -16.82 12.76
N ASN A 451 -2.44 -15.90 13.33
CA ASN A 451 -1.08 -15.59 12.89
C ASN A 451 -0.04 -16.56 13.46
N GLY A 452 -0.47 -17.61 14.18
CA GLY A 452 0.37 -18.65 14.75
C GLY A 452 0.74 -19.74 13.74
N LYS A 453 1.78 -20.50 14.06
CA LYS A 453 2.33 -21.59 13.21
C LYS A 453 1.57 -22.94 13.35
N LYS A 454 0.50 -23.00 14.14
CA LYS A 454 -0.29 -24.22 14.38
C LYS A 454 -1.78 -23.91 14.24
N GLU A 455 -2.53 -24.87 13.72
CA GLU A 455 -3.98 -24.83 13.75
C GLU A 455 -4.47 -24.63 15.20
N LYS A 456 -5.52 -23.85 15.37
CA LYS A 456 -6.10 -23.50 16.67
C LYS A 456 -7.58 -23.90 16.72
N ASP A 457 -7.95 -24.74 17.70
CA ASP A 457 -9.36 -24.93 18.08
C ASP A 457 -9.82 -23.67 18.82
N VAL A 458 -10.92 -23.08 18.38
CA VAL A 458 -11.43 -21.82 18.91
C VAL A 458 -12.92 -21.88 19.18
N THR A 459 -13.36 -21.13 20.17
CA THR A 459 -14.76 -20.79 20.43
C THR A 459 -14.82 -19.28 20.65
N TYR A 460 -15.30 -18.57 19.62
CA TYR A 460 -15.45 -17.12 19.67
C TYR A 460 -16.93 -16.73 19.76
N THR A 461 -17.24 -15.63 20.44
CA THR A 461 -18.55 -14.98 20.36
C THR A 461 -18.62 -14.12 19.11
N THR A 462 -19.83 -13.99 18.55
CA THR A 462 -20.11 -13.12 17.41
C THR A 462 -21.52 -12.57 17.50
N SER A 463 -21.72 -11.38 16.94
CA SER A 463 -23.03 -10.75 16.78
C SER A 463 -23.78 -11.21 15.52
N LEU A 464 -23.15 -12.03 14.64
CA LEU A 464 -23.84 -12.64 13.50
C LEU A 464 -25.00 -13.52 13.97
N ALA A 465 -26.09 -13.53 13.24
CA ALA A 465 -27.22 -14.40 13.48
C ALA A 465 -26.84 -15.90 13.31
N ASP A 466 -27.58 -16.79 13.97
CA ASP A 466 -27.39 -18.24 13.79
C ASP A 466 -27.59 -18.61 12.32
N GLY A 467 -26.66 -19.38 11.76
CA GLY A 467 -26.69 -19.78 10.34
C GLY A 467 -25.42 -20.50 9.88
N GLU A 468 -25.43 -20.94 8.62
CA GLU A 468 -24.28 -21.51 7.92
C GLU A 468 -23.76 -20.47 6.90
N TYR A 469 -22.53 -19.99 7.12
CA TYR A 469 -21.91 -18.91 6.35
C TYR A 469 -20.76 -19.43 5.51
N CYS A 470 -20.57 -18.86 4.33
CA CYS A 470 -19.36 -19.11 3.52
C CYS A 470 -18.14 -18.49 4.20
N ASP A 471 -17.04 -19.24 4.29
CA ASP A 471 -15.74 -18.70 4.66
C ASP A 471 -15.12 -18.02 3.43
N VAL A 472 -15.34 -16.70 3.31
CA VAL A 472 -14.91 -15.93 2.14
C VAL A 472 -13.41 -15.63 2.10
N TYR A 473 -12.70 -15.82 3.21
CA TYR A 473 -11.24 -15.79 3.20
C TYR A 473 -10.66 -17.01 2.49
N ALA A 474 -11.27 -18.17 2.67
CA ALA A 474 -10.72 -19.44 2.23
C ALA A 474 -11.20 -19.86 0.83
N THR A 475 -12.40 -19.45 0.39
CA THR A 475 -12.96 -19.88 -0.90
C THR A 475 -13.90 -18.86 -1.51
N MET A 476 -13.92 -18.79 -2.84
CA MET A 476 -14.86 -17.94 -3.59
C MET A 476 -16.18 -18.67 -3.93
N ASP A 477 -16.22 -19.99 -3.82
CA ASP A 477 -17.32 -20.85 -4.27
C ASP A 477 -18.17 -21.40 -3.11
N CYS A 478 -18.00 -20.87 -1.89
CA CYS A 478 -18.67 -21.35 -0.69
C CYS A 478 -18.52 -22.88 -0.42
N SER A 479 -17.45 -23.48 -0.92
CA SER A 479 -17.13 -24.89 -0.66
C SER A 479 -16.70 -25.13 0.80
N LYS A 480 -16.25 -24.07 1.48
CA LYS A 480 -15.99 -24.06 2.93
C LYS A 480 -17.01 -23.19 3.63
N THR A 481 -17.64 -23.75 4.65
CA THR A 481 -18.65 -23.05 5.46
C THR A 481 -18.33 -23.16 6.94
N VAL A 482 -18.80 -22.20 7.70
CA VAL A 482 -18.71 -22.15 9.17
C VAL A 482 -20.10 -21.89 9.75
N THR A 483 -20.46 -22.63 10.80
CA THR A 483 -21.74 -22.49 11.48
C THR A 483 -21.62 -21.51 12.65
N VAL A 484 -22.52 -20.53 12.68
CA VAL A 484 -22.79 -19.69 13.86
C VAL A 484 -24.00 -20.31 14.59
N LYS A 485 -23.86 -20.58 15.88
CA LYS A 485 -24.93 -21.14 16.71
C LYS A 485 -24.90 -20.56 18.13
N GLY A 486 -26.04 -20.00 18.56
CA GLY A 486 -26.18 -19.38 19.86
C GLY A 486 -25.20 -18.22 20.06
N GLY A 487 -24.95 -17.43 18.99
CA GLY A 487 -24.02 -16.32 18.99
C GLY A 487 -22.53 -16.75 19.15
N LYS A 488 -22.19 -17.97 18.71
CA LYS A 488 -20.81 -18.50 18.79
C LYS A 488 -20.37 -19.13 17.48
N VAL A 489 -19.06 -19.03 17.23
CA VAL A 489 -18.32 -19.75 16.20
C VAL A 489 -17.41 -20.76 16.91
N GLU A 490 -17.70 -22.05 16.76
CA GLU A 490 -16.85 -23.14 17.24
C GLU A 490 -16.22 -23.83 16.03
N THR A 491 -14.92 -23.68 15.86
CA THR A 491 -14.22 -24.16 14.65
C THR A 491 -12.71 -24.29 14.87
N LYS A 492 -12.02 -24.69 13.82
CA LYS A 492 -10.56 -24.69 13.74
C LYS A 492 -10.11 -23.62 12.77
N VAL A 493 -9.24 -22.73 13.22
CA VAL A 493 -8.57 -21.76 12.33
C VAL A 493 -7.20 -22.33 11.97
N PRO A 494 -6.94 -22.61 10.67
CA PRO A 494 -5.66 -23.15 10.26
C PRO A 494 -4.48 -22.25 10.62
N ALA A 495 -3.28 -22.80 10.67
CA ALA A 495 -2.06 -22.01 10.89
C ALA A 495 -1.90 -20.95 9.79
N ARG A 496 -1.44 -19.74 10.16
CA ARG A 496 -1.21 -18.64 9.21
C ARG A 496 -2.41 -18.36 8.29
N SER A 497 -3.62 -18.41 8.85
CA SER A 497 -4.87 -18.30 8.10
C SER A 497 -5.92 -17.51 8.86
N ALA A 498 -7.03 -17.23 8.20
CA ALA A 498 -8.19 -16.58 8.80
C ALA A 498 -9.48 -17.31 8.41
N ILE A 499 -10.55 -16.96 9.10
CA ILE A 499 -11.94 -17.27 8.73
C ILE A 499 -12.67 -15.93 8.68
N ALA A 500 -13.35 -15.64 7.58
CA ALA A 500 -14.14 -14.42 7.42
C ALA A 500 -15.55 -14.74 6.95
N LEU A 501 -16.54 -14.26 7.70
CA LEU A 501 -17.96 -14.49 7.51
C LEU A 501 -18.69 -13.16 7.44
N TYR A 502 -19.65 -12.99 6.53
CA TYR A 502 -20.54 -11.85 6.56
C TYR A 502 -21.99 -12.26 6.27
N ALA A 503 -22.94 -11.48 6.74
CA ALA A 503 -24.36 -11.84 6.74
C ALA A 503 -24.94 -12.07 5.33
N GLY A 504 -24.35 -11.46 4.28
CA GLY A 504 -24.73 -11.67 2.89
C GLY A 504 -24.18 -12.94 2.24
N ALA A 505 -23.14 -13.57 2.81
CA ALA A 505 -22.50 -14.75 2.24
C ALA A 505 -22.92 -16.03 2.97
N THR A 506 -24.12 -16.47 2.72
CA THR A 506 -24.66 -17.74 3.24
C THR A 506 -24.64 -18.80 2.15
N LYS A 507 -24.71 -20.06 2.54
CA LYS A 507 -24.83 -21.19 1.59
C LYS A 507 -26.07 -21.07 0.71
N ALA A 508 -27.12 -20.40 1.19
CA ALA A 508 -28.36 -20.19 0.45
C ALA A 508 -28.30 -19.02 -0.54
N SER A 509 -27.42 -18.02 -0.27
CA SER A 509 -27.24 -16.80 -1.08
C SER A 509 -25.92 -16.79 -1.85
N HIS A 510 -25.33 -17.95 -2.11
CA HIS A 510 -24.01 -18.13 -2.70
C HIS A 510 -23.69 -17.10 -3.79
N PRO A 511 -22.65 -16.28 -3.61
CA PRO A 511 -22.22 -15.36 -4.65
C PRO A 511 -21.76 -16.14 -5.89
N ALA A 512 -22.18 -15.69 -7.07
CA ALA A 512 -21.71 -16.29 -8.31
C ALA A 512 -20.18 -16.26 -8.34
N ALA A 513 -19.56 -17.40 -8.65
CA ALA A 513 -18.13 -17.47 -8.81
C ALA A 513 -17.67 -16.46 -9.86
N SER A 514 -16.63 -15.67 -9.57
CA SER A 514 -15.99 -14.82 -10.56
C SER A 514 -15.44 -15.68 -11.69
N THR A 515 -15.53 -15.20 -12.92
CA THR A 515 -14.94 -15.85 -14.09
C THR A 515 -13.41 -15.63 -14.20
N ALA A 516 -12.82 -14.83 -13.31
CA ALA A 516 -11.38 -14.67 -13.24
C ALA A 516 -10.73 -16.01 -12.88
N THR A 517 -9.68 -16.39 -13.60
CA THR A 517 -8.87 -17.57 -13.27
C THR A 517 -8.31 -17.40 -11.86
N ASP A 518 -8.48 -18.43 -11.02
CA ASP A 518 -7.90 -18.42 -9.69
C ASP A 518 -6.38 -18.26 -9.81
N PRO A 519 -5.81 -17.20 -9.20
CA PRO A 519 -4.36 -17.08 -9.13
C PRO A 519 -3.81 -18.13 -8.18
N SER A 520 -2.54 -18.43 -8.32
CA SER A 520 -1.83 -19.12 -7.26
C SER A 520 -1.80 -18.21 -6.03
N ASP A 521 -2.65 -18.49 -5.06
CA ASP A 521 -2.48 -17.95 -3.71
C ASP A 521 -1.03 -18.17 -3.26
N PRO A 522 -0.42 -17.25 -2.50
CA PRO A 522 0.88 -17.48 -1.92
C PRO A 522 0.91 -18.85 -1.25
N ASP A 523 1.94 -19.64 -1.52
CA ASP A 523 2.09 -20.98 -0.92
C ASP A 523 2.22 -20.85 0.61
N VAL A 524 1.08 -20.83 1.29
CA VAL A 524 1.00 -20.75 2.76
C VAL A 524 1.52 -22.02 3.44
N SER A 525 1.78 -23.10 2.68
CA SER A 525 2.43 -24.31 3.22
C SER A 525 3.92 -24.07 3.52
N LYS A 526 4.53 -23.07 2.87
CA LYS A 526 5.76 -22.46 3.36
C LYS A 526 5.41 -21.48 4.49
N ILE A 527 4.80 -22.01 5.55
CA ILE A 527 4.87 -21.38 6.86
C ILE A 527 6.34 -21.06 6.99
N ASP A 528 6.68 -19.76 7.19
CA ASP A 528 8.05 -19.39 7.54
C ASP A 528 8.60 -20.48 8.46
N ASP A 529 9.22 -21.46 7.88
CA ASP A 529 10.23 -22.16 8.62
C ASP A 529 11.12 -20.98 9.03
N GLU A 530 11.10 -20.60 10.31
CA GLU A 530 12.35 -20.21 10.89
C GLU A 530 13.28 -21.16 10.22
N VAL A 531 14.16 -20.66 9.33
CA VAL A 531 15.23 -21.46 8.80
C VAL A 531 15.82 -22.03 10.08
N THR A 532 15.33 -23.16 10.50
CA THR A 532 15.99 -24.01 11.47
C THR A 532 17.19 -24.33 10.63
N ALA A 533 18.29 -23.57 10.93
CA ALA A 533 19.53 -23.70 10.23
C ALA A 533 19.87 -25.19 10.32
N THR A 534 19.44 -25.96 9.32
CA THR A 534 19.85 -27.35 9.16
C THR A 534 21.33 -27.37 8.81
N ASP A 535 21.81 -26.26 8.24
CA ASP A 535 23.24 -26.01 8.04
C ASP A 535 23.81 -25.30 9.27
N LYS A 536 24.54 -26.06 10.04
CA LYS A 536 25.26 -25.56 11.20
C LYS A 536 26.44 -24.65 10.84
N THR A 537 26.63 -24.34 9.55
CA THR A 537 27.76 -23.56 9.06
C THR A 537 27.30 -22.47 8.11
N ILE A 538 27.90 -21.29 8.21
CA ILE A 538 27.77 -20.18 7.25
C ILE A 538 29.13 -19.88 6.63
N THR A 539 29.19 -19.63 5.32
CA THR A 539 30.39 -19.12 4.67
C THR A 539 30.20 -17.65 4.32
N ILE A 540 31.04 -16.82 4.86
CA ILE A 540 31.05 -15.37 4.68
C ILE A 540 32.12 -15.03 3.65
N TYR A 541 31.74 -14.25 2.62
CA TYR A 541 32.66 -13.70 1.63
C TYR A 541 32.77 -12.19 1.85
N TYR A 542 33.99 -11.67 1.80
CA TYR A 542 34.26 -10.28 2.05
C TYR A 542 35.28 -9.73 1.06
N LYS A 543 35.09 -8.52 0.59
CA LYS A 543 36.05 -7.78 -0.20
C LYS A 543 36.24 -6.42 0.46
N PRO A 544 37.38 -6.18 1.11
CA PRO A 544 37.65 -4.91 1.79
C PRO A 544 37.50 -3.72 0.84
N ALA A 545 36.88 -2.65 1.29
CA ALA A 545 36.83 -1.38 0.58
C ALA A 545 38.22 -0.75 0.49
N ASP A 546 39.05 -0.96 1.51
CA ASP A 546 40.46 -0.55 1.54
C ASP A 546 41.38 -1.70 1.13
N SER A 547 42.08 -1.53 0.01
CA SER A 547 43.06 -2.51 -0.51
C SER A 547 44.29 -2.73 0.37
N THR A 548 44.44 -1.98 1.46
CA THR A 548 45.52 -2.14 2.42
C THR A 548 45.31 -3.29 3.40
N TRP A 549 44.08 -3.77 3.54
CA TRP A 549 43.75 -4.91 4.39
C TRP A 549 44.39 -6.20 3.86
N LYS A 550 45.15 -6.87 4.70
CA LYS A 550 45.92 -8.08 4.33
C LYS A 550 45.52 -9.32 5.12
N THR A 551 45.01 -9.13 6.32
CA THR A 551 44.65 -10.21 7.24
C THR A 551 43.24 -10.00 7.83
N PRO A 552 42.21 -9.86 6.97
CA PRO A 552 40.87 -9.67 7.48
C PRO A 552 40.38 -10.89 8.24
N LYS A 553 39.64 -10.64 9.32
CA LYS A 553 38.98 -11.62 10.17
C LYS A 553 37.51 -11.28 10.30
N VAL A 554 36.71 -12.26 10.67
CA VAL A 554 35.33 -12.08 11.06
C VAL A 554 35.23 -12.12 12.57
N HIS A 555 34.83 -11.01 13.17
CA HIS A 555 34.42 -10.97 14.57
C HIS A 555 32.89 -11.17 14.61
N TYR A 556 32.40 -12.13 15.38
CA TYR A 556 30.99 -12.52 15.32
C TYR A 556 30.39 -12.88 16.67
N GLY A 557 29.05 -12.71 16.77
CA GLY A 557 28.22 -13.18 17.86
C GLY A 557 27.34 -14.36 17.44
N LEU A 558 27.15 -15.33 18.31
CA LEU A 558 26.16 -16.40 18.15
C LEU A 558 24.95 -16.13 19.07
N GLY A 559 23.87 -15.60 18.51
CA GLY A 559 22.80 -14.97 19.27
C GLY A 559 23.35 -13.70 19.94
N ASP A 560 23.17 -13.58 21.26
CA ASP A 560 23.67 -12.42 22.02
C ASP A 560 25.11 -12.59 22.56
N ASP A 561 25.78 -13.73 22.25
CA ASP A 561 27.13 -14.03 22.74
C ASP A 561 28.20 -13.60 21.72
N TRP A 562 28.81 -12.45 21.96
CA TRP A 562 29.91 -11.86 21.18
C TRP A 562 31.31 -12.30 21.62
N ASN A 563 31.44 -13.22 22.58
CA ASN A 563 32.73 -13.71 23.07
C ASN A 563 33.26 -14.89 22.22
N GLN A 564 32.90 -14.96 20.94
CA GLN A 564 33.42 -15.96 20.05
C GLN A 564 34.85 -15.59 19.59
N PRO A 565 35.76 -16.57 19.37
CA PRO A 565 37.04 -16.30 18.75
C PRO A 565 36.86 -15.80 17.32
N GLU A 566 37.62 -14.80 16.90
CA GLU A 566 37.60 -14.32 15.52
C GLU A 566 37.94 -15.44 14.54
N ALA A 567 37.19 -15.50 13.42
CA ALA A 567 37.46 -16.43 12.36
C ALA A 567 38.43 -15.82 11.32
N ASP A 568 39.52 -16.54 11.04
CA ASP A 568 40.44 -16.16 9.98
C ASP A 568 39.78 -16.27 8.60
N MET A 569 40.09 -15.29 7.73
CA MET A 569 39.60 -15.28 6.35
C MET A 569 40.73 -15.65 5.39
N THR A 570 40.44 -16.46 4.39
CA THR A 570 41.37 -16.85 3.33
C THR A 570 40.94 -16.25 2.00
N LEU A 571 41.90 -15.67 1.27
CA LEU A 571 41.68 -15.13 -0.06
C LEU A 571 41.43 -16.26 -1.05
N ASP A 572 40.34 -16.15 -1.82
CA ASP A 572 39.97 -17.12 -2.86
C ASP A 572 40.52 -16.68 -4.25
N GLU A 573 40.38 -17.55 -5.24
CA GLU A 573 40.85 -17.32 -6.62
C GLU A 573 40.08 -16.17 -7.33
N GLN A 574 38.93 -15.72 -6.78
CA GLN A 574 38.09 -14.65 -7.31
C GLN A 574 38.38 -13.29 -6.63
N GLY A 575 39.32 -13.27 -5.70
CA GLY A 575 39.76 -12.04 -4.99
C GLY A 575 38.86 -11.67 -3.80
N TYR A 576 38.07 -12.63 -3.27
CA TYR A 576 37.32 -12.46 -2.03
C TYR A 576 38.00 -13.18 -0.87
N TYR A 577 37.96 -12.56 0.28
CA TYR A 577 38.28 -13.24 1.53
C TYR A 577 37.08 -14.04 2.00
N ARG A 578 37.29 -15.27 2.43
CA ARG A 578 36.21 -16.15 2.91
C ARG A 578 36.51 -16.77 4.26
N ALA A 579 35.51 -16.87 5.12
CA ALA A 579 35.52 -17.67 6.35
C ALA A 579 34.31 -18.55 6.43
N THR A 580 34.43 -19.76 6.99
CA THR A 580 33.31 -20.64 7.28
C THR A 580 33.19 -20.78 8.80
N ILE A 581 32.04 -20.43 9.34
CA ILE A 581 31.75 -20.38 10.78
C ILE A 581 30.70 -21.45 11.11
N ASP A 582 30.95 -22.26 12.16
CA ASP A 582 29.93 -23.14 12.74
C ASP A 582 28.99 -22.30 13.62
N THR A 583 27.76 -22.09 13.15
CA THR A 583 26.76 -21.30 13.83
C THR A 583 26.09 -22.06 14.98
N LYS A 584 26.33 -23.37 15.07
CA LYS A 584 25.64 -24.27 16.03
C LYS A 584 24.11 -24.14 15.97
N GLY A 585 23.59 -23.74 14.80
CA GLY A 585 22.15 -23.50 14.59
C GLY A 585 21.62 -22.22 15.24
N LYS A 586 22.49 -21.26 15.57
CA LYS A 586 22.12 -19.96 16.12
C LYS A 586 22.24 -18.87 15.04
N LYS A 587 21.52 -17.79 15.24
CA LYS A 587 21.68 -16.55 14.47
C LYS A 587 23.10 -16.02 14.68
N ILE A 588 23.74 -15.53 13.61
CA ILE A 588 25.05 -14.89 13.65
C ILE A 588 24.91 -13.40 13.28
N ASP A 589 25.50 -12.55 14.09
CA ASP A 589 25.79 -11.15 13.75
C ASP A 589 27.32 -11.00 13.68
N PHE A 590 27.85 -10.23 12.73
CA PHE A 590 29.30 -10.14 12.53
C PHE A 590 29.75 -8.78 12.00
N VAL A 591 31.02 -8.48 12.23
CA VAL A 591 31.77 -7.34 11.69
C VAL A 591 33.11 -7.82 11.19
N PHE A 592 33.78 -7.04 10.33
CA PHE A 592 35.14 -7.38 9.85
C PHE A 592 36.20 -6.60 10.63
N HIS A 593 37.33 -7.25 10.82
CA HIS A 593 38.49 -6.70 11.52
C HIS A 593 39.77 -7.05 10.76
N ASP A 594 40.62 -6.08 10.47
CA ASP A 594 41.94 -6.35 9.92
C ASP A 594 42.96 -6.44 11.06
N ALA A 595 43.47 -7.65 11.30
CA ALA A 595 44.33 -7.94 12.44
C ALA A 595 45.71 -7.25 12.36
N ASP A 596 46.15 -6.80 11.18
CA ASP A 596 47.42 -6.10 11.00
C ASP A 596 47.34 -4.62 11.34
N THR A 597 46.19 -3.99 11.04
CA THR A 597 46.00 -2.54 11.19
C THR A 597 45.10 -2.16 12.36
N ASP A 598 44.50 -3.13 13.03
CA ASP A 598 43.48 -2.96 14.08
C ASP A 598 42.28 -2.07 13.62
N GLN A 599 41.98 -2.14 12.32
CA GLN A 599 40.83 -1.43 11.72
C GLN A 599 39.60 -2.30 11.71
N TRP A 600 38.46 -1.68 11.97
CA TRP A 600 37.13 -2.33 11.99
C TRP A 600 36.25 -1.76 10.90
N GLU A 601 35.59 -2.63 10.15
CA GLU A 601 34.62 -2.26 9.14
C GLU A 601 33.30 -2.92 9.46
N ASN A 602 32.28 -2.08 9.58
CA ASN A 602 30.91 -2.53 9.64
C ASN A 602 30.44 -2.65 8.18
N PRO A 603 30.05 -3.83 7.68
CA PRO A 603 29.61 -3.94 6.31
C PRO A 603 28.35 -3.07 6.10
N GLU A 604 28.52 -1.94 5.43
CA GLU A 604 27.42 -1.34 4.68
C GLU A 604 27.14 -2.32 3.54
N VAL A 605 25.95 -2.93 3.54
CA VAL A 605 25.59 -3.96 2.58
C VAL A 605 25.39 -3.31 1.22
N GLU A 606 26.45 -3.17 0.43
CA GLU A 606 26.30 -3.20 -1.01
C GLU A 606 26.15 -4.67 -1.43
N ALA A 607 24.93 -5.07 -1.74
CA ALA A 607 24.65 -6.39 -2.29
C ALA A 607 25.18 -6.47 -3.72
N THR A 608 26.42 -6.84 -3.89
CA THR A 608 26.94 -7.22 -5.19
C THR A 608 26.52 -8.65 -5.50
N THR A 609 25.76 -8.82 -6.57
CA THR A 609 25.36 -10.13 -7.12
C THR A 609 26.58 -10.98 -7.44
N MET A 610 26.75 -12.08 -6.72
CA MET A 610 27.73 -13.10 -7.04
C MET A 610 27.20 -14.05 -8.14
N PRO A 611 28.02 -14.49 -9.09
CA PRO A 611 27.66 -15.56 -9.99
C PRO A 611 27.40 -16.85 -9.21
N THR A 612 26.29 -17.50 -9.50
CA THR A 612 25.76 -18.67 -8.83
C THR A 612 26.75 -19.85 -8.88
N PRO A 613 27.21 -20.38 -7.74
CA PRO A 613 27.59 -21.79 -7.64
C PRO A 613 26.41 -22.61 -7.15
N VAL A 614 26.26 -23.77 -7.74
CA VAL A 614 25.23 -24.76 -7.42
C VAL A 614 25.46 -25.27 -5.99
N SER A 615 24.55 -24.96 -5.09
CA SER A 615 24.12 -25.59 -3.84
C SER A 615 24.00 -24.60 -2.66
N SER A 616 22.78 -24.50 -2.11
CA SER A 616 22.33 -23.95 -0.81
C SER A 616 23.04 -22.70 -0.29
N ARG A 617 22.46 -21.52 -0.52
CA ARG A 617 22.88 -20.24 0.09
C ARG A 617 21.73 -19.60 0.86
N SER A 618 21.99 -19.31 2.12
CA SER A 618 21.26 -18.31 2.89
C SER A 618 22.21 -17.15 3.21
N VAL A 619 21.95 -15.98 2.61
CA VAL A 619 22.62 -14.71 2.96
C VAL A 619 21.67 -13.95 3.86
N TRP A 620 22.07 -13.66 5.09
CA TRP A 620 21.30 -12.86 6.04
C TRP A 620 21.74 -11.40 5.99
N PRO A 621 20.84 -10.42 6.06
CA PRO A 621 21.23 -9.01 6.15
C PRO A 621 21.86 -8.72 7.51
N ALA A 622 23.03 -8.08 7.49
CA ALA A 622 23.67 -7.54 8.69
C ALA A 622 22.78 -6.45 9.31
N ARG A 623 22.48 -6.56 10.61
CA ARG A 623 21.85 -5.46 11.36
C ARG A 623 22.95 -4.55 11.88
N SER A 624 22.78 -3.23 11.69
CA SER A 624 23.60 -2.22 12.33
C SER A 624 23.54 -2.39 13.86
N CYS A 625 24.69 -2.63 14.48
CA CYS A 625 24.81 -2.51 15.94
C CYS A 625 24.64 -1.05 16.36
N PRO A 626 23.95 -0.76 17.49
CA PRO A 626 24.01 0.56 18.09
C PRO A 626 25.46 0.86 18.45
N SER A 627 25.93 2.06 18.11
CA SER A 627 27.25 2.58 18.42
C SER A 627 27.47 2.66 19.93
N ALA A 628 27.95 1.60 20.56
CA ALA A 628 28.61 1.57 21.84
C ALA A 628 29.18 0.16 22.11
N ILE A 629 30.34 -0.14 21.53
CA ILE A 629 31.19 -1.18 22.08
C ILE A 629 32.11 -0.47 23.08
N PRO A 630 32.12 -0.81 24.38
CA PRO A 630 33.14 -0.29 25.29
C PRO A 630 34.48 -0.90 24.93
N SER A 631 35.44 -0.05 24.56
CA SER A 631 36.83 -0.46 24.40
C SER A 631 37.34 -1.18 25.65
N PRO A 632 38.01 -2.33 25.52
CA PRO A 632 38.74 -2.92 26.64
C PRO A 632 40.10 -2.25 26.80
N SER A 633 40.17 -1.10 27.42
CA SER A 633 41.45 -0.60 27.95
C SER A 633 41.20 0.30 29.15
N GLY A 634 41.04 -0.34 30.31
CA GLY A 634 41.34 0.29 31.57
C GLY A 634 42.82 0.43 31.75
N ARG A 635 43.40 1.61 31.51
CA ARG A 635 44.56 2.11 32.24
C ARG A 635 44.35 3.59 32.54
N ARG A 636 44.12 3.89 33.81
CA ARG A 636 44.20 5.25 34.34
C ARG A 636 45.68 5.68 34.30
N PRO A 637 46.01 6.90 33.93
CA PRO A 637 47.25 7.52 34.39
C PRO A 637 47.01 8.12 35.78
N VAL A 638 47.92 7.79 36.70
CA VAL A 638 48.12 8.47 37.98
C VAL A 638 48.95 9.72 37.66
N SER A 639 48.47 10.86 38.05
CA SER A 639 48.97 12.06 38.73
C SER A 639 48.33 13.32 38.19
#